data_bba7c2924e3b038144413762774b603a
#
_entry.id   bba7c2924e3b038144413762774b603a
#
_cell.length_a   1.000
_cell.length_b   1.000
_cell.length_c   1.000
_cell.angle_alpha   90.00
_cell.angle_beta   90.00
_cell.angle_gamma   90.00
#
_symmetry.space_group_name_H-M   'P 1'
#
loop_
_entity.id
_entity.type
_entity.pdbx_description
1 polymer ?
#
loop_
_entity_poly.entity_id
_entity_poly.type
_entity_poly.pdbx_seq_one_letter_code
_entity_poly.pdbx_strand_id
1 'polypeptide(L)'
;MRITNKIMRNNSLYNINQNKILEDKLNNQMTNQSKITRPSDDPVVAIRALRLRTNVSTVNQYYEKNAPDADSWISLTGDALDTVGKILTDLYKQSMDASKKSFTYADLDIVLTQMKSLTKEFYASGNVDYAGRYIFSGYRTATPITFTKENIKEFTKDPDNLRTFIIEENLGYDDISSISYTDWAGAVDNDNGDDNELAVTNTTLYRFRLAYDKLNFEFKDGETSRDITEDELQVYFTGATTPNPITAFADAEEAYKAVAAGTCEVAYIPSTGEIVFGEDYYSDSRKITENMNLRVKYSKSEWSEGDINPVHYFHTVECDQNSIKDAMALEEADGILDKSLRSISKAEKALQDMKNLLSSLPKLNLTNPDVLEGAIKDAQKAAQNLLDAAQTQYDLLELEPGATLTDQQQAIATALTQATTLYNNLMSATTAGQLETAIRNGITDVAPAVIKAATEQNKDYQIEVNRIRNLVIEYNPSNEDQDIYYNVGYNQTIQVNTHAREVFTHDVQRDIDDFEIYLKQLLDVETKISDLETEQKKYEEDSNKYNEIQLQINAANKALTYIRDNVQKKFENQISKYQSYIDDTNIAVTNNGTRGSRLDLISSRLMNQRATFKDLQSNNEDVDMSEVTVQLKSAELTYEASLMATSKIMQTNLMNYI
;
A
#
# COMPACT_ATOMS: atom_id res chain seq x y z
N MET A 1 90.91 16.02 -20.23
CA MET A 1 90.36 14.73 -20.65
C MET A 1 90.41 14.66 -22.17
N ARG A 2 91.16 13.68 -22.77
CA ARG A 2 91.16 13.50 -24.22
C ARG A 2 89.86 12.83 -24.64
N ILE A 3 88.91 13.59 -25.24
CA ILE A 3 87.67 13.04 -25.75
C ILE A 3 87.94 12.23 -27.00
N THR A 4 87.78 10.93 -26.99
CA THR A 4 87.97 10.06 -28.13
C THR A 4 86.86 10.22 -29.16
N ASN A 5 87.16 10.20 -30.47
CA ASN A 5 86.19 10.27 -31.57
C ASN A 5 85.01 9.28 -31.38
N LYS A 6 85.25 8.16 -30.73
CA LYS A 6 84.21 7.17 -30.38
C LYS A 6 83.18 7.75 -29.36
N ILE A 7 83.66 8.48 -28.34
CA ILE A 7 82.82 9.15 -27.33
C ILE A 7 82.02 10.25 -27.99
N MET A 8 82.60 11.08 -28.84
CA MET A 8 81.92 12.14 -29.55
C MET A 8 80.83 11.60 -30.46
N ARG A 9 81.12 10.53 -31.22
CA ARG A 9 80.12 9.85 -32.04
C ARG A 9 78.96 9.25 -31.25
N ASN A 10 79.28 8.55 -30.15
CA ASN A 10 78.20 7.98 -29.31
C ASN A 10 77.37 9.06 -28.66
N ASN A 11 77.91 10.17 -28.20
CA ASN A 11 77.17 11.32 -27.66
C ASN A 11 76.28 12.00 -28.75
N SER A 12 76.85 12.12 -29.99
CA SER A 12 76.05 12.67 -31.09
C SER A 12 74.91 11.75 -31.49
N LEU A 13 75.12 10.42 -31.58
CA LEU A 13 74.06 9.47 -31.82
C LEU A 13 72.99 9.47 -30.71
N TYR A 14 73.40 9.58 -29.45
CA TYR A 14 72.53 9.70 -28.33
C TYR A 14 71.65 10.97 -28.48
N ASN A 15 72.24 12.12 -28.76
CA ASN A 15 71.49 13.39 -28.95
C ASN A 15 70.54 13.34 -30.14
N ILE A 16 70.96 12.71 -31.26
CA ILE A 16 70.07 12.50 -32.43
C ILE A 16 68.90 11.65 -32.04
N ASN A 17 69.08 10.54 -31.29
CA ASN A 17 68.02 9.71 -30.81
C ASN A 17 67.06 10.45 -29.87
N GLN A 18 67.59 11.32 -28.98
CA GLN A 18 66.74 12.16 -28.11
C GLN A 18 65.91 13.14 -28.92
N ASN A 19 66.51 13.80 -29.94
CA ASN A 19 65.78 14.71 -30.82
C ASN A 19 64.68 13.96 -31.62
N LYS A 20 64.95 12.75 -32.09
CA LYS A 20 63.98 11.95 -32.81
C LYS A 20 62.82 11.48 -31.91
N ILE A 21 63.10 11.12 -30.64
CA ILE A 21 62.11 10.78 -29.65
C ILE A 21 61.21 12.03 -29.36
N LEU A 22 61.81 13.19 -29.25
CA LEU A 22 61.07 14.46 -29.04
C LEU A 22 60.19 14.79 -30.25
N GLU A 23 60.72 14.66 -31.47
CA GLU A 23 59.98 14.87 -32.72
C GLU A 23 58.78 13.90 -32.82
N ASP A 24 59.00 12.59 -32.57
CA ASP A 24 57.94 11.60 -32.55
C ASP A 24 56.87 11.88 -31.50
N LYS A 25 57.27 12.30 -30.29
CA LYS A 25 56.34 12.72 -29.24
C LYS A 25 55.47 13.92 -29.67
N LEU A 26 56.11 14.96 -30.23
CA LEU A 26 55.37 16.17 -30.66
C LEU A 26 54.50 15.89 -31.87
N ASN A 27 54.88 15.02 -32.78
CA ASN A 27 54.07 14.57 -33.91
C ASN A 27 52.85 13.77 -33.43
N ASN A 28 53.06 12.89 -32.45
CA ASN A 28 51.96 12.16 -31.81
C ASN A 28 51.00 13.09 -31.08
N GLN A 29 51.48 14.11 -30.38
CA GLN A 29 50.67 15.15 -29.73
C GLN A 29 49.87 15.96 -30.75
N MET A 30 50.49 16.31 -31.88
CA MET A 30 49.84 17.05 -32.96
C MET A 30 48.77 16.18 -33.65
N THR A 31 49.03 14.91 -33.88
CA THR A 31 48.11 13.98 -34.55
C THR A 31 46.90 13.65 -33.69
N ASN A 32 47.14 13.40 -32.39
CA ASN A 32 46.07 13.00 -31.45
C ASN A 32 45.47 14.19 -30.71
N GLN A 33 45.97 15.40 -30.88
CA GLN A 33 45.55 16.64 -30.20
C GLN A 33 45.56 16.51 -28.65
N SER A 34 46.34 15.57 -28.11
CA SER A 34 46.40 15.28 -26.69
C SER A 34 47.81 15.40 -26.14
N LYS A 35 47.93 15.99 -24.94
CA LYS A 35 49.23 16.14 -24.23
C LYS A 35 49.90 14.82 -23.92
N ILE A 36 49.11 13.79 -23.64
CA ILE A 36 49.58 12.42 -23.33
C ILE A 36 48.85 11.40 -24.16
N THR A 37 49.59 10.40 -24.64
CA THR A 37 49.02 9.26 -25.38
C THR A 37 48.98 8.02 -24.51
N ARG A 38 49.90 7.91 -23.56
CA ARG A 38 50.02 6.78 -22.63
C ARG A 38 50.13 7.30 -21.18
N PRO A 39 49.61 6.58 -20.19
CA PRO A 39 49.76 6.93 -18.78
C PRO A 39 51.20 7.08 -18.31
N SER A 40 52.15 6.43 -19.00
CA SER A 40 53.59 6.52 -18.73
C SER A 40 54.22 7.84 -19.16
N ASP A 41 53.60 8.61 -20.05
CA ASP A 41 54.13 9.88 -20.58
C ASP A 41 54.13 10.97 -19.52
N ASP A 42 53.04 11.08 -18.76
CA ASP A 42 52.89 11.90 -17.56
C ASP A 42 51.83 11.29 -16.63
N PRO A 43 52.26 10.59 -15.56
CA PRO A 43 51.33 9.95 -14.63
C PRO A 43 50.42 10.92 -13.89
N VAL A 44 50.82 12.17 -13.64
CA VAL A 44 50.04 13.17 -12.92
C VAL A 44 48.92 13.68 -13.80
N VAL A 45 49.22 14.03 -15.05
CA VAL A 45 48.22 14.44 -16.04
C VAL A 45 47.26 13.29 -16.31
N ALA A 46 47.75 12.04 -16.42
CA ALA A 46 46.92 10.86 -16.66
C ALA A 46 45.91 10.61 -15.52
N ILE A 47 46.33 10.68 -14.25
CA ILE A 47 45.44 10.51 -13.10
C ILE A 47 44.37 11.62 -13.06
N ARG A 48 44.74 12.87 -13.33
CA ARG A 48 43.79 13.98 -13.42
C ARG A 48 42.82 13.78 -14.57
N ALA A 49 43.29 13.37 -15.75
CA ALA A 49 42.47 13.08 -16.91
C ALA A 49 41.40 12.02 -16.59
N LEU A 50 41.79 10.88 -15.98
CA LEU A 50 40.85 9.83 -15.58
C LEU A 50 39.77 10.34 -14.63
N ARG A 51 40.15 11.13 -13.61
CA ARG A 51 39.20 11.74 -12.67
C ARG A 51 38.24 12.69 -13.37
N LEU A 52 38.75 13.56 -14.25
CA LEU A 52 37.92 14.53 -14.97
C LEU A 52 36.99 13.82 -15.96
N ARG A 53 37.46 12.81 -16.69
CA ARG A 53 36.60 11.96 -17.55
C ARG A 53 35.50 11.27 -16.77
N THR A 54 35.81 10.72 -15.60
CA THR A 54 34.80 10.11 -14.72
C THR A 54 33.78 11.17 -14.28
N ASN A 55 34.23 12.35 -13.84
CA ASN A 55 33.34 13.42 -13.43
C ASN A 55 32.44 13.89 -14.57
N VAL A 56 33.00 14.09 -15.79
CA VAL A 56 32.21 14.48 -16.97
C VAL A 56 31.19 13.39 -17.32
N SER A 57 31.60 12.11 -17.29
CA SER A 57 30.70 10.99 -17.55
C SER A 57 29.55 10.94 -16.54
N THR A 58 29.87 11.09 -15.24
CA THR A 58 28.87 11.07 -14.17
C THR A 58 27.90 12.26 -14.31
N VAL A 59 28.41 13.48 -14.56
CA VAL A 59 27.55 14.65 -14.75
C VAL A 59 26.71 14.52 -16.01
N ASN A 60 27.25 13.95 -17.11
CA ASN A 60 26.48 13.69 -18.32
C ASN A 60 25.34 12.70 -18.04
N GLN A 61 25.57 11.64 -17.24
CA GLN A 61 24.53 10.72 -16.86
C GLN A 61 23.40 11.43 -16.11
N TYR A 62 23.72 12.28 -15.15
CA TYR A 62 22.72 13.03 -14.40
C TYR A 62 21.97 14.04 -15.28
N TYR A 63 22.68 14.79 -16.11
CA TYR A 63 22.12 15.88 -16.91
C TYR A 63 21.40 15.40 -18.18
N GLU A 64 21.97 14.43 -18.91
CA GLU A 64 21.43 14.00 -20.21
C GLU A 64 20.45 12.84 -20.12
N LYS A 65 20.40 12.12 -18.99
CA LYS A 65 19.53 10.94 -18.81
C LYS A 65 18.62 11.08 -17.62
N ASN A 66 19.16 11.14 -16.40
CA ASN A 66 18.36 11.06 -15.19
C ASN A 66 17.45 12.27 -14.98
N ALA A 67 17.95 13.48 -15.21
CA ALA A 67 17.15 14.69 -15.03
C ALA A 67 16.03 14.83 -16.08
N PRO A 68 16.24 14.60 -17.38
CA PRO A 68 15.15 14.59 -18.38
C PRO A 68 14.12 13.50 -18.16
N ASP A 69 14.53 12.30 -17.69
CA ASP A 69 13.60 11.22 -17.37
C ASP A 69 12.71 11.60 -16.17
N ALA A 70 13.33 12.17 -15.12
CA ALA A 70 12.60 12.69 -13.96
C ALA A 70 11.66 13.85 -14.34
N ASP A 71 12.11 14.76 -15.20
CA ASP A 71 11.31 15.90 -15.68
C ASP A 71 10.09 15.45 -16.47
N SER A 72 10.27 14.47 -17.35
CA SER A 72 9.17 13.89 -18.13
C SER A 72 8.12 13.25 -17.22
N TRP A 73 8.54 12.53 -16.17
CA TRP A 73 7.63 11.95 -15.19
C TRP A 73 6.85 13.02 -14.41
N ILE A 74 7.56 14.02 -13.88
CA ILE A 74 6.96 15.13 -13.11
C ILE A 74 5.99 15.94 -13.99
N SER A 75 6.35 16.21 -15.25
CA SER A 75 5.52 16.94 -16.20
C SER A 75 4.24 16.20 -16.52
N LEU A 76 4.34 14.90 -16.83
CA LEU A 76 3.18 14.06 -17.14
C LEU A 76 2.25 13.93 -15.91
N THR A 77 2.83 13.83 -14.70
CA THR A 77 2.06 13.85 -13.45
C THR A 77 1.33 15.18 -13.28
N GLY A 78 1.98 16.31 -13.60
CA GLY A 78 1.37 17.63 -13.56
C GLY A 78 0.16 17.75 -14.50
N ASP A 79 0.29 17.30 -15.75
CA ASP A 79 -0.80 17.32 -16.73
C ASP A 79 -1.99 16.45 -16.31
N ALA A 80 -1.73 15.29 -15.70
CA ALA A 80 -2.77 14.42 -15.15
C ALA A 80 -3.50 15.07 -13.97
N LEU A 81 -2.75 15.66 -13.02
CA LEU A 81 -3.31 16.37 -11.87
C LEU A 81 -4.15 17.59 -12.28
N ASP A 82 -3.69 18.36 -13.27
CA ASP A 82 -4.47 19.48 -13.83
C ASP A 82 -5.79 19.00 -14.46
N THR A 83 -5.79 17.85 -15.10
CA THR A 83 -7.00 17.23 -15.66
C THR A 83 -7.96 16.83 -14.54
N VAL A 84 -7.46 16.16 -13.51
CA VAL A 84 -8.23 15.79 -12.31
C VAL A 84 -8.86 17.00 -11.65
N GLY A 85 -8.09 18.09 -11.45
CA GLY A 85 -8.59 19.33 -10.85
C GLY A 85 -9.74 19.98 -11.65
N LYS A 86 -9.67 19.91 -12.99
CA LYS A 86 -10.75 20.38 -13.86
C LYS A 86 -12.01 19.53 -13.73
N ILE A 87 -11.86 18.20 -13.74
CA ILE A 87 -12.97 17.26 -13.58
C ILE A 87 -13.67 17.49 -12.23
N LEU A 88 -12.93 17.57 -11.14
CA LEU A 88 -13.49 17.84 -9.81
C LEU A 88 -14.18 19.21 -9.74
N THR A 89 -13.63 20.22 -10.41
CA THR A 89 -14.28 21.55 -10.52
C THR A 89 -15.60 21.47 -11.29
N ASP A 90 -15.68 20.62 -12.31
CA ASP A 90 -16.92 20.44 -13.08
C ASP A 90 -17.94 19.62 -12.28
N LEU A 91 -17.54 18.59 -11.51
CA LEU A 91 -18.40 17.88 -10.56
C LEU A 91 -18.95 18.82 -9.47
N TYR A 92 -18.10 19.71 -8.93
CA TYR A 92 -18.51 20.76 -8.01
C TYR A 92 -19.60 21.66 -8.59
N LYS A 93 -19.44 22.14 -9.85
CA LYS A 93 -20.44 22.98 -10.54
C LYS A 93 -21.74 22.23 -10.76
N GLN A 94 -21.68 20.96 -11.19
CA GLN A 94 -22.87 20.12 -11.39
C GLN A 94 -23.65 19.96 -10.07
N SER A 95 -22.96 19.71 -8.96
CA SER A 95 -23.60 19.64 -7.64
C SER A 95 -24.22 20.96 -7.22
N MET A 96 -23.54 22.09 -7.48
CA MET A 96 -24.08 23.42 -7.19
C MET A 96 -25.32 23.74 -8.02
N ASP A 97 -25.36 23.32 -9.27
CA ASP A 97 -26.54 23.49 -10.12
C ASP A 97 -27.70 22.58 -9.65
N ALA A 98 -27.41 21.32 -9.31
CA ALA A 98 -28.41 20.34 -8.84
C ALA A 98 -28.97 20.65 -7.46
N SER A 99 -28.28 21.42 -6.62
CA SER A 99 -28.78 21.82 -5.29
C SER A 99 -29.98 22.81 -5.33
N LYS A 100 -30.39 23.28 -6.52
CA LYS A 100 -31.51 24.20 -6.70
C LYS A 100 -32.85 23.48 -6.55
N LYS A 101 -33.74 24.01 -5.71
CA LYS A 101 -35.06 23.39 -5.39
C LYS A 101 -36.00 23.20 -6.58
N SER A 102 -35.72 23.80 -7.73
CA SER A 102 -36.66 23.84 -8.88
C SER A 102 -36.51 22.66 -9.84
N PHE A 103 -35.57 21.76 -9.62
CA PHE A 103 -35.33 20.63 -10.53
C PHE A 103 -36.33 19.50 -10.35
N THR A 104 -36.78 18.95 -11.48
CA THR A 104 -37.58 17.74 -11.57
C THR A 104 -36.64 16.52 -11.51
N TYR A 105 -37.21 15.31 -11.31
CA TYR A 105 -36.45 14.06 -11.45
C TYR A 105 -35.68 14.00 -12.77
N ALA A 106 -36.32 14.34 -13.89
CA ALA A 106 -35.70 14.28 -15.21
C ALA A 106 -34.49 15.22 -15.35
N ASP A 107 -34.53 16.40 -14.75
CA ASP A 107 -33.41 17.35 -14.74
C ASP A 107 -32.22 16.79 -13.93
N LEU A 108 -32.52 16.21 -12.76
CA LEU A 108 -31.51 15.62 -11.87
C LEU A 108 -30.90 14.36 -12.47
N ASP A 109 -31.64 13.53 -13.19
CA ASP A 109 -31.14 12.34 -13.90
C ASP A 109 -30.14 12.71 -15.00
N ILE A 110 -30.39 13.81 -15.72
CA ILE A 110 -29.45 14.35 -16.69
C ILE A 110 -28.14 14.78 -16.00
N VAL A 111 -28.26 15.51 -14.89
CA VAL A 111 -27.08 15.94 -14.11
C VAL A 111 -26.30 14.72 -13.60
N LEU A 112 -26.99 13.74 -13.04
CA LEU A 112 -26.36 12.52 -12.54
C LEU A 112 -25.64 11.75 -13.66
N THR A 113 -26.26 11.67 -14.86
CA THR A 113 -25.60 11.05 -16.02
C THR A 113 -24.31 11.77 -16.42
N GLN A 114 -24.28 13.11 -16.35
CA GLN A 114 -23.08 13.90 -16.59
C GLN A 114 -22.03 13.66 -15.51
N MET A 115 -22.44 13.66 -14.23
CA MET A 115 -21.55 13.39 -13.11
C MET A 115 -20.91 12.00 -13.20
N LYS A 116 -21.68 10.96 -13.58
CA LYS A 116 -21.15 9.61 -13.84
C LYS A 116 -20.09 9.60 -14.95
N SER A 117 -20.33 10.35 -16.02
CA SER A 117 -19.34 10.46 -17.11
C SER A 117 -18.04 11.14 -16.65
N LEU A 118 -18.16 12.22 -15.86
CA LEU A 118 -17.01 12.91 -15.29
C LEU A 118 -16.25 12.02 -14.29
N THR A 119 -16.96 11.24 -13.47
CA THR A 119 -16.35 10.30 -12.53
C THR A 119 -15.57 9.19 -13.24
N LYS A 120 -16.08 8.68 -14.38
CA LYS A 120 -15.32 7.73 -15.21
C LYS A 120 -14.04 8.34 -15.75
N GLU A 121 -14.07 9.58 -16.20
CA GLU A 121 -12.89 10.29 -16.70
C GLU A 121 -11.91 10.60 -15.54
N PHE A 122 -12.43 10.93 -14.35
CA PHE A 122 -11.62 11.10 -13.14
C PHE A 122 -10.76 9.85 -12.87
N TYR A 123 -11.37 8.68 -12.83
CA TYR A 123 -10.65 7.43 -12.57
C TYR A 123 -9.77 6.98 -13.74
N ALA A 124 -10.20 7.23 -14.99
CA ALA A 124 -9.40 6.94 -16.16
C ALA A 124 -8.09 7.75 -16.19
N SER A 125 -8.12 8.99 -15.68
CA SER A 125 -6.92 9.84 -15.57
C SER A 125 -5.88 9.31 -14.57
N GLY A 126 -6.26 8.39 -13.68
CA GLY A 126 -5.33 7.67 -12.80
C GLY A 126 -4.46 6.64 -13.51
N ASN A 127 -4.87 6.16 -14.68
CA ASN A 127 -4.15 5.15 -15.45
C ASN A 127 -3.15 5.72 -16.47
N VAL A 128 -2.73 6.97 -16.31
CA VAL A 128 -1.68 7.55 -17.15
C VAL A 128 -0.37 6.80 -16.95
N ASP A 129 0.25 6.42 -18.07
CA ASP A 129 1.51 5.70 -18.07
C ASP A 129 2.68 6.51 -18.67
N TYR A 130 3.88 6.27 -18.17
CA TYR A 130 5.15 6.75 -18.70
C TYR A 130 6.03 5.55 -19.07
N ALA A 131 6.24 5.35 -20.37
CA ALA A 131 7.04 4.23 -20.92
C ALA A 131 6.61 2.85 -20.38
N GLY A 132 5.29 2.59 -20.31
CA GLY A 132 4.71 1.35 -19.79
C GLY A 132 4.69 1.22 -18.28
N ARG A 133 4.88 2.32 -17.55
CA ARG A 133 4.83 2.38 -16.09
C ARG A 133 3.76 3.37 -15.65
N TYR A 134 2.77 2.90 -14.90
CA TYR A 134 1.73 3.76 -14.33
C TYR A 134 2.32 4.69 -13.27
N ILE A 135 2.06 6.00 -13.44
CA ILE A 135 2.75 7.06 -12.68
C ILE A 135 2.30 7.19 -11.22
N PHE A 136 1.05 6.79 -10.91
CA PHE A 136 0.45 6.90 -9.57
C PHE A 136 0.53 5.61 -8.75
N SER A 137 1.03 4.51 -9.34
CA SER A 137 0.98 3.16 -8.75
C SER A 137 2.12 2.84 -7.75
N GLY A 138 2.96 3.81 -7.41
CA GLY A 138 4.12 3.59 -6.54
C GLY A 138 5.10 2.59 -7.14
N TYR A 139 5.51 1.58 -6.36
CA TYR A 139 6.44 0.54 -6.84
C TYR A 139 5.77 -0.49 -7.77
N ARG A 140 4.44 -0.58 -7.80
CA ARG A 140 3.69 -1.50 -8.67
C ARG A 140 3.40 -0.90 -10.03
N THR A 141 4.41 -0.38 -10.68
CA THR A 141 4.31 0.39 -11.94
C THR A 141 3.68 -0.37 -13.12
N ALA A 142 3.61 -1.70 -13.05
CA ALA A 142 2.96 -2.54 -14.07
C ALA A 142 1.44 -2.74 -13.84
N THR A 143 0.90 -2.32 -12.67
CA THR A 143 -0.50 -2.52 -12.32
C THR A 143 -1.23 -1.18 -12.40
N PRO A 144 -2.34 -1.07 -13.18
CA PRO A 144 -3.12 0.16 -13.27
C PRO A 144 -3.82 0.47 -11.94
N ILE A 145 -4.07 1.75 -11.71
CA ILE A 145 -4.77 2.23 -10.51
C ILE A 145 -6.23 1.82 -10.52
N THR A 146 -6.86 1.81 -11.70
CA THR A 146 -8.25 1.39 -11.86
C THR A 146 -8.34 0.25 -12.86
N PHE A 147 -9.33 -0.63 -12.68
CA PHE A 147 -9.53 -1.76 -13.57
C PHE A 147 -9.88 -1.32 -14.99
N THR A 148 -9.17 -1.90 -15.96
CA THR A 148 -9.47 -1.76 -17.39
C THR A 148 -10.32 -2.92 -17.88
N LYS A 149 -10.97 -2.77 -19.04
CA LYS A 149 -11.71 -3.87 -19.68
C LYS A 149 -10.89 -5.13 -19.89
N GLU A 150 -9.59 -4.99 -20.06
CA GLU A 150 -8.68 -6.13 -20.29
C GLU A 150 -8.42 -6.88 -18.99
N ASN A 151 -8.19 -6.18 -17.89
CA ASN A 151 -8.04 -6.79 -16.58
C ASN A 151 -9.32 -7.55 -16.17
N ILE A 152 -10.49 -6.92 -16.35
CA ILE A 152 -11.78 -7.54 -16.01
C ILE A 152 -12.00 -8.82 -16.83
N LYS A 153 -11.69 -8.81 -18.13
CA LYS A 153 -11.79 -10.02 -18.97
C LYS A 153 -10.85 -11.14 -18.51
N GLU A 154 -9.69 -10.79 -17.99
CA GLU A 154 -8.77 -11.78 -17.42
C GLU A 154 -9.32 -12.40 -16.15
N PHE A 155 -9.91 -11.61 -15.26
CA PHE A 155 -10.51 -12.07 -14.01
C PHE A 155 -11.78 -12.90 -14.21
N THR A 156 -12.55 -12.64 -15.25
CA THR A 156 -13.79 -13.35 -15.60
C THR A 156 -13.59 -14.41 -16.66
N LYS A 157 -12.36 -14.79 -16.97
CA LYS A 157 -12.04 -15.77 -18.02
C LYS A 157 -12.60 -17.16 -17.72
N ASP A 158 -12.67 -17.52 -16.45
CA ASP A 158 -13.30 -18.74 -15.96
C ASP A 158 -14.56 -18.36 -15.17
N PRO A 159 -15.78 -18.48 -15.78
CA PRO A 159 -17.01 -18.11 -15.09
C PRO A 159 -17.32 -18.96 -13.85
N ASP A 160 -16.82 -20.20 -13.81
CA ASP A 160 -17.04 -21.13 -12.69
C ASP A 160 -16.03 -20.92 -11.55
N ASN A 161 -15.00 -20.08 -11.79
CA ASN A 161 -13.96 -19.79 -10.80
C ASN A 161 -13.39 -18.39 -10.99
N LEU A 162 -14.16 -17.38 -10.59
CA LEU A 162 -13.79 -15.96 -10.69
C LEU A 162 -12.62 -15.63 -9.77
N ARG A 163 -11.73 -14.74 -10.22
CA ARG A 163 -10.70 -14.15 -9.34
C ARG A 163 -11.35 -13.19 -8.35
N THR A 164 -11.14 -13.47 -7.08
CA THR A 164 -11.75 -12.77 -5.95
C THR A 164 -10.68 -12.06 -5.15
N PHE A 165 -10.98 -10.84 -4.72
CA PHE A 165 -10.15 -10.08 -3.79
C PHE A 165 -10.82 -10.07 -2.42
N ILE A 166 -10.07 -10.45 -1.39
CA ILE A 166 -10.42 -10.23 0.00
C ILE A 166 -9.74 -8.95 0.42
N ILE A 167 -10.52 -7.99 0.90
CA ILE A 167 -10.11 -6.62 1.17
C ILE A 167 -10.28 -6.36 2.66
N GLU A 168 -9.28 -5.76 3.28
CA GLU A 168 -9.31 -5.34 4.67
C GLU A 168 -9.29 -3.82 4.76
N GLU A 169 -10.34 -3.24 5.34
CA GLU A 169 -10.48 -1.82 5.59
C GLU A 169 -10.45 -1.51 7.08
N ASN A 170 -9.81 -0.40 7.43
CA ASN A 170 -9.83 0.16 8.76
C ASN A 170 -10.57 1.49 8.72
N LEU A 171 -11.73 1.54 9.39
CA LEU A 171 -12.61 2.69 9.42
C LEU A 171 -12.62 3.31 10.82
N GLY A 172 -12.55 4.63 10.90
CA GLY A 172 -12.59 5.38 12.13
C GLY A 172 -13.92 6.11 12.35
N TYR A 173 -14.01 6.86 13.43
CA TYR A 173 -15.17 7.71 13.74
C TYR A 173 -15.44 8.76 12.64
N ASP A 174 -14.39 9.28 12.03
CA ASP A 174 -14.46 10.31 10.98
C ASP A 174 -15.04 9.78 9.66
N ASP A 175 -15.03 8.44 9.47
CA ASP A 175 -15.59 7.79 8.27
C ASP A 175 -17.10 7.57 8.35
N ILE A 176 -17.73 7.93 9.48
CA ILE A 176 -19.17 7.82 9.65
C ILE A 176 -19.86 8.88 8.80
N SER A 177 -20.78 8.43 7.95
CA SER A 177 -21.66 9.29 7.16
C SER A 177 -23.11 9.09 7.55
N SER A 178 -23.96 10.06 7.23
CA SER A 178 -25.40 9.96 7.47
C SER A 178 -26.17 9.80 6.16
N ILE A 179 -27.26 9.04 6.22
CA ILE A 179 -28.26 8.93 5.16
C ILE A 179 -29.64 9.18 5.74
N SER A 180 -30.48 9.90 5.01
CA SER A 180 -31.89 10.14 5.42
C SER A 180 -32.80 9.16 4.70
N TYR A 181 -33.56 8.40 5.46
CA TYR A 181 -34.55 7.45 4.95
C TYR A 181 -35.96 7.95 5.24
N THR A 182 -36.82 7.98 4.20
CA THR A 182 -38.24 8.34 4.31
C THR A 182 -39.08 7.07 4.20
N ASP A 183 -39.72 6.66 5.30
CA ASP A 183 -40.70 5.57 5.30
C ASP A 183 -42.07 6.11 4.95
N TRP A 184 -42.60 5.68 3.80
CA TRP A 184 -43.88 6.15 3.26
C TRP A 184 -44.76 5.05 2.69
N ALA A 185 -44.21 3.91 2.32
CA ALA A 185 -44.95 2.86 1.61
C ALA A 185 -46.15 2.36 2.42
N GLY A 186 -45.94 2.10 3.72
CA GLY A 186 -47.00 1.65 4.60
C GLY A 186 -48.14 2.68 4.77
N ALA A 187 -47.83 3.97 4.69
CA ALA A 187 -48.83 5.04 4.76
C ALA A 187 -49.68 5.15 3.47
N VAL A 188 -49.07 4.89 2.33
CA VAL A 188 -49.70 4.95 1.01
C VAL A 188 -50.49 3.70 0.68
N ASP A 189 -50.06 2.53 1.13
CA ASP A 189 -50.73 1.24 0.85
C ASP A 189 -51.84 0.88 1.89
N ASN A 190 -52.09 1.76 2.88
CA ASN A 190 -53.08 1.50 3.92
C ASN A 190 -54.51 1.85 3.44
N ASP A 191 -55.34 0.81 3.22
CA ASP A 191 -56.71 0.90 2.76
C ASP A 191 -57.73 1.26 3.87
N ASN A 192 -57.31 1.43 5.14
CA ASN A 192 -58.23 1.55 6.28
C ASN A 192 -58.70 2.95 6.61
N GLY A 193 -58.40 3.98 5.80
CA GLY A 193 -58.94 5.34 5.95
C GLY A 193 -58.46 6.10 7.18
N ASP A 194 -57.49 5.60 7.91
CA ASP A 194 -56.81 6.31 9.00
C ASP A 194 -55.91 7.43 8.46
N ASP A 195 -55.50 8.31 9.33
CA ASP A 195 -54.68 9.51 9.02
C ASP A 195 -53.31 9.14 8.43
N ASN A 196 -53.30 8.62 7.20
CA ASN A 196 -52.11 8.11 6.49
C ASN A 196 -51.00 9.15 6.36
N GLU A 197 -51.34 10.43 6.37
CA GLU A 197 -50.41 11.55 6.32
C GLU A 197 -49.47 11.57 7.52
N LEU A 198 -49.94 11.14 8.71
CA LEU A 198 -49.13 11.10 9.93
C LEU A 198 -48.15 9.90 10.00
N ALA A 199 -48.41 8.87 9.21
CA ALA A 199 -47.55 7.67 9.19
C ALA A 199 -46.25 7.85 8.40
N VAL A 200 -46.12 8.92 7.62
CA VAL A 200 -44.87 9.22 6.87
C VAL A 200 -43.81 9.79 7.81
N THR A 201 -42.70 9.10 7.95
CA THR A 201 -41.59 9.50 8.79
C THR A 201 -40.32 9.72 7.96
N ASN A 202 -39.44 10.60 8.42
CA ASN A 202 -38.12 10.82 7.85
C ASN A 202 -37.09 10.69 8.96
N THR A 203 -36.26 9.64 8.89
CA THR A 203 -35.31 9.27 9.93
C THR A 203 -33.88 9.41 9.38
N THR A 204 -33.00 9.99 10.19
CA THR A 204 -31.57 10.02 9.86
C THR A 204 -30.94 8.75 10.40
N LEU A 205 -30.27 8.01 9.54
CA LEU A 205 -29.48 6.83 9.84
C LEU A 205 -28.00 7.16 9.69
N TYR A 206 -27.16 6.44 10.40
CA TYR A 206 -25.71 6.54 10.32
C TYR A 206 -25.15 5.28 9.69
N ARG A 207 -24.01 5.41 9.01
CA ARG A 207 -23.39 4.29 8.33
C ARG A 207 -21.89 4.43 8.19
N PHE A 208 -21.22 3.30 8.15
CA PHE A 208 -19.92 3.13 7.51
C PHE A 208 -20.15 2.74 6.06
N ARG A 209 -19.51 3.44 5.15
CA ARG A 209 -19.56 3.19 3.71
C ARG A 209 -18.23 2.55 3.31
N LEU A 210 -18.26 1.27 2.95
CA LEU A 210 -17.08 0.55 2.47
C LEU A 210 -16.61 1.13 1.14
N ALA A 211 -15.35 0.92 0.80
CA ALA A 211 -14.75 1.42 -0.44
C ALA A 211 -15.45 0.91 -1.69
N TYR A 212 -16.06 -0.27 -1.63
CA TYR A 212 -16.70 -0.93 -2.76
C TYR A 212 -18.15 -1.29 -2.49
N ASP A 213 -18.93 -1.37 -3.59
CA ASP A 213 -20.27 -1.96 -3.67
C ASP A 213 -20.22 -3.40 -4.19
N LYS A 214 -21.39 -4.04 -4.34
CA LYS A 214 -21.58 -5.39 -4.93
C LYS A 214 -20.59 -6.40 -4.35
N LEU A 215 -20.61 -6.52 -3.04
CA LEU A 215 -19.76 -7.44 -2.31
C LEU A 215 -20.28 -8.86 -2.45
N ASN A 216 -19.38 -9.85 -2.40
CA ASN A 216 -19.77 -11.24 -2.45
C ASN A 216 -20.58 -11.60 -1.20
N PHE A 217 -21.83 -11.94 -1.39
CA PHE A 217 -22.70 -12.38 -0.33
C PHE A 217 -23.86 -13.18 -0.94
N GLU A 218 -24.11 -14.38 -0.46
CA GLU A 218 -25.15 -15.25 -0.99
C GLU A 218 -26.35 -15.29 -0.03
N PHE A 219 -27.53 -14.97 -0.55
CA PHE A 219 -28.80 -15.24 0.09
C PHE A 219 -29.39 -16.54 -0.48
N LYS A 220 -30.00 -17.36 0.38
CA LYS A 220 -30.73 -18.53 -0.11
C LYS A 220 -32.04 -18.08 -0.80
N ASP A 221 -32.56 -18.93 -1.68
CA ASP A 221 -33.79 -18.62 -2.40
C ASP A 221 -34.92 -18.21 -1.46
N GLY A 222 -35.38 -16.96 -1.59
CA GLY A 222 -36.46 -16.39 -0.82
C GLY A 222 -36.05 -15.75 0.53
N GLU A 223 -34.77 -15.73 0.88
CA GLU A 223 -34.27 -14.99 2.04
C GLU A 223 -34.07 -13.52 1.66
N THR A 224 -34.64 -12.60 2.44
CA THR A 224 -34.41 -11.15 2.30
C THR A 224 -33.41 -10.63 3.33
N SER A 225 -33.20 -11.36 4.43
CA SER A 225 -32.23 -11.05 5.46
C SER A 225 -31.73 -12.31 6.17
N ARG A 226 -30.48 -12.31 6.58
CA ARG A 226 -29.88 -13.35 7.43
C ARG A 226 -28.69 -12.84 8.23
N ASP A 227 -28.36 -13.52 9.31
CA ASP A 227 -27.14 -13.24 10.05
C ASP A 227 -25.90 -13.63 9.24
N ILE A 228 -24.87 -12.79 9.36
CA ILE A 228 -23.60 -12.95 8.66
C ILE A 228 -22.75 -13.97 9.40
N THR A 229 -22.04 -14.81 8.64
CA THR A 229 -21.03 -15.72 9.19
C THR A 229 -19.64 -15.07 9.13
N GLU A 230 -18.73 -15.50 10.01
CA GLU A 230 -17.34 -15.01 10.07
C GLU A 230 -16.54 -15.25 8.79
N ASP A 231 -16.94 -16.25 7.99
CA ASP A 231 -16.34 -16.54 6.68
C ASP A 231 -16.72 -15.52 5.58
N GLU A 232 -17.73 -14.69 5.82
CA GLU A 232 -18.31 -13.78 4.81
C GLU A 232 -17.94 -12.32 5.07
N LEU A 233 -18.07 -11.88 6.32
CA LEU A 233 -17.72 -10.55 6.76
C LEU A 233 -17.25 -10.59 8.20
N GLN A 234 -16.10 -10.00 8.47
CA GLN A 234 -15.57 -9.85 9.83
C GLN A 234 -15.56 -8.38 10.22
N VAL A 235 -16.32 -8.01 11.24
CA VAL A 235 -16.40 -6.65 11.78
C VAL A 235 -15.96 -6.68 13.24
N TYR A 236 -14.84 -6.04 13.52
CA TYR A 236 -14.26 -5.96 14.85
C TYR A 236 -14.32 -4.54 15.37
N PHE A 237 -15.07 -4.30 16.42
CA PHE A 237 -14.98 -3.04 17.17
C PHE A 237 -13.71 -3.02 18.03
N THR A 238 -13.19 -1.84 18.32
CA THR A 238 -11.93 -1.67 19.07
C THR A 238 -11.89 -2.52 20.33
N GLY A 239 -10.90 -3.42 20.41
CA GLY A 239 -10.70 -4.32 21.54
C GLY A 239 -11.56 -5.59 21.54
N ALA A 240 -12.42 -5.80 20.55
CA ALA A 240 -13.14 -7.05 20.38
C ALA A 240 -12.22 -8.14 19.79
N THR A 241 -12.30 -9.35 20.36
CA THR A 241 -11.58 -10.54 19.86
C THR A 241 -12.46 -11.42 19.00
N THR A 242 -13.77 -11.17 19.02
CA THR A 242 -14.79 -11.87 18.21
C THR A 242 -15.55 -10.83 17.39
N PRO A 243 -15.98 -11.19 16.16
CA PRO A 243 -16.81 -10.31 15.34
C PRO A 243 -18.14 -9.97 16.02
N ASN A 244 -18.67 -8.80 15.72
CA ASN A 244 -19.99 -8.40 16.20
C ASN A 244 -21.08 -9.04 15.36
N PRO A 245 -22.19 -9.50 15.94
CA PRO A 245 -23.33 -10.03 15.18
C PRO A 245 -23.95 -8.89 14.36
N ILE A 246 -24.10 -9.12 13.07
CA ILE A 246 -24.67 -8.20 12.11
C ILE A 246 -25.63 -8.99 11.21
N THR A 247 -26.76 -8.38 10.87
CA THR A 247 -27.74 -8.97 9.95
C THR A 247 -27.55 -8.37 8.56
N ALA A 248 -27.34 -9.20 7.55
CA ALA A 248 -27.30 -8.77 6.16
C ALA A 248 -28.71 -8.69 5.56
N PHE A 249 -28.92 -7.70 4.69
CA PHE A 249 -30.16 -7.49 3.94
C PHE A 249 -29.87 -7.50 2.44
N ALA A 250 -30.75 -8.15 1.68
CA ALA A 250 -30.64 -8.21 0.22
C ALA A 250 -30.98 -6.85 -0.43
N ASP A 251 -31.94 -6.12 0.15
CA ASP A 251 -32.36 -4.80 -0.31
C ASP A 251 -32.03 -3.72 0.72
N ALA A 252 -31.49 -2.60 0.22
CA ALA A 252 -31.13 -1.45 1.03
C ALA A 252 -32.34 -0.79 1.71
N GLU A 253 -33.48 -0.76 1.05
CA GLU A 253 -34.69 -0.15 1.60
C GLU A 253 -35.23 -0.96 2.80
N GLU A 254 -35.23 -2.30 2.71
CA GLU A 254 -35.59 -3.16 3.83
C GLU A 254 -34.66 -3.00 5.03
N ALA A 255 -33.33 -2.87 4.77
CA ALA A 255 -32.35 -2.59 5.80
C ALA A 255 -32.59 -1.25 6.51
N TYR A 256 -32.76 -0.17 5.74
CA TYR A 256 -33.03 1.17 6.30
C TYR A 256 -34.31 1.17 7.12
N LYS A 257 -35.35 0.51 6.64
CA LYS A 257 -36.63 0.36 7.34
C LYS A 257 -36.45 -0.41 8.66
N ALA A 258 -35.73 -1.53 8.64
CA ALA A 258 -35.49 -2.35 9.84
C ALA A 258 -34.71 -1.57 10.92
N VAL A 259 -33.67 -0.82 10.52
CA VAL A 259 -32.88 0.01 11.43
C VAL A 259 -33.70 1.21 11.92
N ALA A 260 -34.45 1.90 11.06
CA ALA A 260 -35.28 3.03 11.45
C ALA A 260 -36.42 2.62 12.42
N ALA A 261 -36.97 1.43 12.27
CA ALA A 261 -37.95 0.84 13.18
C ALA A 261 -37.37 0.28 14.47
N GLY A 262 -36.02 0.20 14.62
CA GLY A 262 -35.36 -0.38 15.78
C GLY A 262 -35.46 -1.91 15.88
N THR A 263 -35.86 -2.60 14.81
CA THR A 263 -35.95 -4.07 14.75
C THR A 263 -34.58 -4.72 14.49
N CYS A 264 -33.64 -3.98 13.92
CA CYS A 264 -32.25 -4.34 13.73
C CYS A 264 -31.34 -3.23 14.26
N GLU A 265 -30.33 -3.58 15.07
CA GLU A 265 -29.37 -2.59 15.59
C GLU A 265 -28.33 -2.18 14.54
N VAL A 266 -27.79 -3.17 13.83
CA VAL A 266 -26.78 -2.97 12.79
C VAL A 266 -27.09 -3.84 11.58
N ALA A 267 -27.30 -3.21 10.45
CA ALA A 267 -27.58 -3.86 9.18
C ALA A 267 -26.39 -3.75 8.22
N TYR A 268 -26.10 -4.83 7.52
CA TYR A 268 -25.13 -4.86 6.42
C TYR A 268 -25.84 -5.01 5.09
N ILE A 269 -25.43 -4.21 4.12
CA ILE A 269 -26.03 -4.19 2.79
C ILE A 269 -24.95 -4.51 1.76
N PRO A 270 -24.81 -5.78 1.32
CA PRO A 270 -23.76 -6.19 0.39
C PRO A 270 -23.83 -5.48 -0.97
N SER A 271 -25.06 -5.22 -1.45
CA SER A 271 -25.29 -4.58 -2.75
C SER A 271 -24.74 -3.15 -2.82
N THR A 272 -24.80 -2.42 -1.72
CA THR A 272 -24.29 -1.04 -1.62
C THR A 272 -22.99 -0.93 -0.82
N GLY A 273 -22.51 -2.02 -0.18
CA GLY A 273 -21.31 -2.00 0.64
C GLY A 273 -21.43 -1.08 1.85
N GLU A 274 -22.53 -1.17 2.61
CA GLU A 274 -22.82 -0.31 3.75
C GLU A 274 -23.07 -1.10 5.02
N ILE A 275 -22.62 -0.54 6.15
CA ILE A 275 -22.96 -1.00 7.49
C ILE A 275 -23.75 0.12 8.14
N VAL A 276 -25.07 -0.08 8.32
CA VAL A 276 -26.02 0.96 8.72
C VAL A 276 -26.49 0.72 10.16
N PHE A 277 -26.65 1.79 10.92
CA PHE A 277 -27.15 1.78 12.30
C PHE A 277 -27.96 3.03 12.62
N GLY A 278 -28.82 2.93 13.64
CA GLY A 278 -29.70 4.02 14.05
C GLY A 278 -29.00 5.06 14.94
N GLU A 279 -29.70 6.17 15.19
CA GLU A 279 -29.25 7.25 16.06
C GLU A 279 -28.98 6.76 17.51
N ASP A 280 -29.81 5.87 18.02
CA ASP A 280 -29.64 5.30 19.37
C ASP A 280 -28.32 4.54 19.52
N TYR A 281 -27.90 3.85 18.46
CA TYR A 281 -26.62 3.14 18.43
C TYR A 281 -25.44 4.11 18.33
N TYR A 282 -25.58 5.18 17.55
CA TYR A 282 -24.58 6.22 17.35
C TYR A 282 -24.42 7.11 18.59
N SER A 283 -25.54 7.53 19.19
CA SER A 283 -25.56 8.42 20.38
C SER A 283 -25.26 7.69 21.68
N ASP A 284 -25.42 6.37 21.75
CA ASP A 284 -25.00 5.59 22.92
C ASP A 284 -23.48 5.52 22.99
N SER A 285 -22.88 6.42 23.76
CA SER A 285 -21.45 6.57 23.97
C SER A 285 -20.70 5.29 24.36
N ARG A 286 -21.40 4.20 24.61
CA ARG A 286 -20.83 2.89 24.89
C ARG A 286 -20.54 2.07 23.63
N LYS A 287 -21.17 2.37 22.50
CA LYS A 287 -21.07 1.59 21.26
C LYS A 287 -20.14 2.22 20.24
N ILE A 288 -20.21 3.55 20.02
CA ILE A 288 -19.37 4.28 19.07
C ILE A 288 -18.71 5.47 19.79
N THR A 289 -17.41 5.54 19.79
CA THR A 289 -16.62 6.60 20.42
C THR A 289 -15.60 7.17 19.44
N GLU A 290 -15.14 8.41 19.68
CA GLU A 290 -14.10 9.08 18.89
C GLU A 290 -12.79 8.28 18.75
N ASN A 291 -12.53 7.33 19.62
CA ASN A 291 -11.36 6.45 19.58
C ASN A 291 -11.65 5.08 18.93
N MET A 292 -12.81 4.92 18.32
CA MET A 292 -13.20 3.68 17.68
C MET A 292 -12.41 3.44 16.41
N ASN A 293 -11.94 2.22 16.25
CA ASN A 293 -11.35 1.72 15.02
C ASN A 293 -12.07 0.42 14.64
N LEU A 294 -12.72 0.43 13.50
CA LEU A 294 -13.48 -0.68 12.96
C LEU A 294 -12.66 -1.34 11.85
N ARG A 295 -12.27 -2.59 12.03
CA ARG A 295 -11.64 -3.39 10.99
C ARG A 295 -12.70 -4.26 10.32
N VAL A 296 -12.83 -4.09 9.01
CA VAL A 296 -13.78 -4.83 8.18
C VAL A 296 -13.04 -5.63 7.14
N LYS A 297 -13.33 -6.91 7.03
CA LYS A 297 -12.76 -7.81 6.04
C LYS A 297 -13.88 -8.46 5.23
N TYR A 298 -13.85 -8.28 3.92
CA TYR A 298 -14.89 -8.75 3.00
C TYR A 298 -14.31 -9.20 1.66
N SER A 299 -15.11 -9.92 0.86
CA SER A 299 -14.70 -10.40 -0.46
C SER A 299 -15.49 -9.75 -1.59
N LYS A 300 -14.81 -9.52 -2.75
CA LYS A 300 -15.41 -8.98 -3.97
C LYS A 300 -14.80 -9.66 -5.19
N SER A 301 -15.67 -10.11 -6.11
CA SER A 301 -15.28 -10.73 -7.40
C SER A 301 -15.85 -10.00 -8.62
N GLU A 302 -16.90 -9.20 -8.45
CA GLU A 302 -17.47 -8.41 -9.53
C GLU A 302 -16.82 -7.04 -9.62
N TRP A 303 -16.22 -6.72 -10.77
CA TRP A 303 -15.50 -5.47 -11.01
C TRP A 303 -16.05 -4.75 -12.23
N SER A 304 -16.15 -3.44 -12.13
CA SER A 304 -16.55 -2.56 -13.22
C SER A 304 -15.34 -1.78 -13.77
N GLU A 305 -15.42 -1.36 -15.03
CA GLU A 305 -14.39 -0.48 -15.61
C GLU A 305 -14.36 0.86 -14.86
N GLY A 306 -13.19 1.21 -14.35
CA GLY A 306 -12.99 2.42 -13.55
C GLY A 306 -12.98 2.17 -12.04
N ASP A 307 -13.36 0.97 -11.56
CA ASP A 307 -13.20 0.64 -10.14
C ASP A 307 -11.73 0.73 -9.74
N ILE A 308 -11.46 1.32 -8.60
CA ILE A 308 -10.10 1.39 -8.06
C ILE A 308 -9.60 -0.02 -7.73
N ASN A 309 -8.36 -0.30 -8.09
CA ASN A 309 -7.75 -1.58 -7.78
C ASN A 309 -7.33 -1.62 -6.30
N PRO A 310 -7.88 -2.55 -5.49
CA PRO A 310 -7.65 -2.58 -4.05
C PRO A 310 -6.18 -2.78 -3.64
N VAL A 311 -5.38 -3.39 -4.48
CA VAL A 311 -3.97 -3.69 -4.19
C VAL A 311 -3.09 -2.45 -3.95
N HIS A 312 -3.55 -1.26 -4.36
CA HIS A 312 -2.86 0.00 -4.13
C HIS A 312 -3.28 0.70 -2.83
N TYR A 313 -4.43 0.31 -2.26
CA TYR A 313 -5.06 1.01 -1.13
C TYR A 313 -5.14 0.18 0.14
N PHE A 314 -5.43 -1.11 0.01
CA PHE A 314 -5.77 -1.97 1.14
C PHE A 314 -4.85 -3.18 1.24
N HIS A 315 -4.74 -3.73 2.43
CA HIS A 315 -4.27 -5.10 2.57
C HIS A 315 -5.27 -6.00 1.85
N THR A 316 -4.77 -6.74 0.85
CA THR A 316 -5.62 -7.46 -0.08
C THR A 316 -5.06 -8.84 -0.33
N VAL A 317 -5.92 -9.83 -0.29
CA VAL A 317 -5.59 -11.22 -0.65
C VAL A 317 -6.36 -11.58 -1.90
N GLU A 318 -5.63 -11.89 -2.99
CA GLU A 318 -6.22 -12.36 -4.24
C GLU A 318 -6.25 -13.89 -4.24
N CYS A 319 -7.40 -14.46 -4.54
CA CYS A 319 -7.61 -15.90 -4.58
C CYS A 319 -8.63 -16.28 -5.66
N ASP A 320 -8.76 -17.58 -5.93
CA ASP A 320 -9.86 -18.13 -6.69
C ASP A 320 -11.13 -18.16 -5.83
N GLN A 321 -12.31 -18.03 -6.43
CA GLN A 321 -13.60 -18.02 -5.73
C GLN A 321 -13.78 -19.24 -4.80
N ASN A 322 -13.30 -20.40 -5.21
CA ASN A 322 -13.36 -21.64 -4.40
C ASN A 322 -12.44 -21.62 -3.17
N SER A 323 -11.52 -20.67 -3.09
CA SER A 323 -10.54 -20.54 -2.00
C SER A 323 -10.83 -19.37 -1.05
N ILE A 324 -11.99 -18.71 -1.18
CA ILE A 324 -12.36 -17.53 -0.35
C ILE A 324 -12.27 -17.87 1.14
N LYS A 325 -12.86 -19.02 1.54
CA LYS A 325 -12.86 -19.44 2.94
C LYS A 325 -11.45 -19.63 3.49
N ASP A 326 -10.60 -20.33 2.75
CA ASP A 326 -9.19 -20.53 3.12
C ASP A 326 -8.44 -19.17 3.21
N ALA A 327 -8.68 -18.29 2.24
CA ALA A 327 -8.04 -16.99 2.20
C ALA A 327 -8.51 -16.06 3.34
N MET A 328 -9.78 -16.11 3.74
CA MET A 328 -10.30 -15.38 4.91
C MET A 328 -9.65 -15.88 6.21
N ALA A 329 -9.37 -17.17 6.31
CA ALA A 329 -8.76 -17.79 7.48
C ALA A 329 -7.22 -17.63 7.54
N LEU A 330 -6.56 -17.07 6.52
CA LEU A 330 -5.09 -16.96 6.46
C LEU A 330 -4.49 -16.25 7.68
N GLU A 331 -5.05 -15.13 8.07
CA GLU A 331 -4.56 -14.32 9.20
C GLU A 331 -4.69 -15.07 10.54
N GLU A 332 -5.80 -15.79 10.73
CA GLU A 332 -6.02 -16.62 11.90
C GLU A 332 -5.03 -17.77 11.95
N ALA A 333 -4.83 -18.46 10.81
CA ALA A 333 -3.85 -19.54 10.68
C ALA A 333 -2.42 -19.07 10.96
N ASP A 334 -2.03 -17.89 10.46
CA ASP A 334 -0.74 -17.24 10.76
C ASP A 334 -0.64 -16.85 12.25
N GLY A 335 -1.72 -16.35 12.83
CA GLY A 335 -1.80 -16.03 14.26
C GLY A 335 -1.64 -17.28 15.16
N ILE A 336 -2.25 -18.37 14.80
CA ILE A 336 -2.11 -19.68 15.46
C ILE A 336 -0.66 -20.17 15.37
N LEU A 337 -0.06 -20.13 14.18
CA LEU A 337 1.33 -20.51 13.96
C LEU A 337 2.30 -19.65 14.81
N ASP A 338 2.11 -18.34 14.85
CA ASP A 338 2.95 -17.43 15.64
C ASP A 338 2.79 -17.69 17.15
N LYS A 339 1.57 -17.89 17.67
CA LYS A 339 1.32 -18.29 19.06
C LYS A 339 2.02 -19.60 19.41
N SER A 340 1.95 -20.58 18.50
CA SER A 340 2.62 -21.87 18.66
C SER A 340 4.15 -21.71 18.70
N LEU A 341 4.76 -20.93 17.81
CA LEU A 341 6.19 -20.65 17.78
C LEU A 341 6.67 -19.93 19.06
N ARG A 342 5.90 -18.94 19.54
CA ARG A 342 6.20 -18.24 20.79
C ARG A 342 6.16 -19.17 22.00
N SER A 343 5.21 -20.11 22.02
CA SER A 343 5.12 -21.08 23.11
C SER A 343 6.31 -22.05 23.11
N ILE A 344 6.76 -22.52 21.95
CA ILE A 344 7.96 -23.34 21.81
C ILE A 344 9.18 -22.59 22.34
N SER A 345 9.37 -21.35 21.90
CA SER A 345 10.47 -20.49 22.37
C SER A 345 10.44 -20.28 23.89
N LYS A 346 9.24 -20.12 24.47
CA LYS A 346 9.04 -19.99 25.91
C LYS A 346 9.42 -21.29 26.64
N ALA A 347 9.08 -22.44 26.09
CA ALA A 347 9.44 -23.77 26.66
C ALA A 347 10.95 -24.03 26.57
N GLU A 348 11.59 -23.68 25.44
CA GLU A 348 13.03 -23.80 25.28
C GLU A 348 13.81 -22.92 26.25
N LYS A 349 13.35 -21.69 26.46
CA LYS A 349 13.90 -20.79 27.45
C LYS A 349 13.76 -21.35 28.87
N ALA A 350 12.58 -21.88 29.22
CA ALA A 350 12.35 -22.53 30.50
C ALA A 350 13.29 -23.71 30.75
N LEU A 351 13.52 -24.54 29.72
CA LEU A 351 14.51 -25.63 29.75
C LEU A 351 15.94 -25.10 30.01
N GLN A 352 16.32 -24.02 29.32
CA GLN A 352 17.65 -23.42 29.51
C GLN A 352 17.81 -22.80 30.93
N ASP A 353 16.77 -22.15 31.43
CA ASP A 353 16.76 -21.59 32.78
C ASP A 353 16.91 -22.70 33.83
N MET A 354 16.20 -23.82 33.68
CA MET A 354 16.35 -25.00 34.58
C MET A 354 17.78 -25.60 34.49
N LYS A 355 18.38 -25.70 33.32
CA LYS A 355 19.78 -26.17 33.12
C LYS A 355 20.77 -25.24 33.81
N ASN A 356 20.61 -23.94 33.68
CA ASN A 356 21.45 -22.92 34.31
C ASN A 356 21.33 -23.03 35.82
N LEU A 357 20.10 -23.14 36.35
CA LEU A 357 19.84 -23.30 37.77
C LEU A 357 20.48 -24.59 38.31
N LEU A 358 20.29 -25.73 37.66
CA LEU A 358 20.90 -27.00 38.06
C LEU A 358 22.43 -26.89 38.14
N SER A 359 23.05 -26.21 37.17
CA SER A 359 24.50 -26.00 37.16
C SER A 359 25.01 -25.07 38.25
N SER A 360 24.15 -24.20 38.79
CA SER A 360 24.47 -23.27 39.86
C SER A 360 24.22 -23.84 41.26
N LEU A 361 23.29 -24.80 41.41
CA LEU A 361 22.94 -25.39 42.71
C LEU A 361 24.15 -25.88 43.52
N PRO A 362 25.15 -26.58 42.95
CA PRO A 362 26.32 -27.04 43.74
C PRO A 362 27.22 -25.91 44.28
N LYS A 363 27.07 -24.68 43.74
CA LYS A 363 27.83 -23.50 44.14
C LYS A 363 27.11 -22.65 45.18
N LEU A 364 25.84 -22.94 45.45
CA LEU A 364 24.98 -22.20 46.36
C LEU A 364 25.03 -22.84 47.76
N ASN A 365 25.00 -22.00 48.79
CA ASN A 365 24.84 -22.49 50.17
C ASN A 365 23.37 -22.77 50.46
N LEU A 366 22.87 -23.91 50.02
CA LEU A 366 21.47 -24.32 50.16
C LEU A 366 21.05 -24.66 51.61
N THR A 367 21.98 -24.62 52.59
CA THR A 367 21.65 -24.70 54.01
C THR A 367 21.13 -23.37 54.56
N ASN A 368 21.38 -22.25 53.83
CA ASN A 368 20.79 -20.96 54.16
C ASN A 368 19.35 -20.93 53.59
N PRO A 369 18.32 -20.68 54.44
CA PRO A 369 16.93 -20.67 54.06
C PRO A 369 16.64 -19.64 52.94
N ASP A 370 17.21 -18.44 53.01
CA ASP A 370 16.99 -17.37 52.02
C ASP A 370 17.53 -17.74 50.62
N VAL A 371 18.69 -18.40 50.58
CA VAL A 371 19.31 -18.86 49.33
C VAL A 371 18.51 -20.01 48.70
N LEU A 372 18.03 -20.94 49.56
CA LEU A 372 17.19 -22.03 49.10
C LEU A 372 15.85 -21.53 48.58
N GLU A 373 15.20 -20.59 49.27
CA GLU A 373 13.95 -19.96 48.84
C GLU A 373 14.11 -19.24 47.49
N GLY A 374 15.22 -18.50 47.29
CA GLY A 374 15.55 -17.88 45.99
C GLY A 374 15.67 -18.89 44.85
N ALA A 375 16.41 -19.99 45.06
CA ALA A 375 16.55 -21.05 44.08
C ALA A 375 15.23 -21.76 43.77
N ILE A 376 14.37 -21.95 44.78
CA ILE A 376 13.02 -22.50 44.57
C ILE A 376 12.18 -21.54 43.74
N LYS A 377 12.19 -20.24 44.00
CA LYS A 377 11.46 -19.23 43.23
C LYS A 377 11.90 -19.20 41.76
N ASP A 378 13.20 -19.30 41.49
CA ASP A 378 13.72 -19.34 40.11
C ASP A 378 13.26 -20.61 39.37
N ALA A 379 13.25 -21.76 40.05
CA ALA A 379 12.74 -23.01 39.51
C ALA A 379 11.22 -22.96 39.26
N GLN A 380 10.47 -22.38 40.18
CA GLN A 380 9.01 -22.16 40.02
C GLN A 380 8.70 -21.28 38.84
N LYS A 381 9.46 -20.21 38.64
CA LYS A 381 9.31 -19.32 37.47
C LYS A 381 9.58 -20.05 36.16
N ALA A 382 10.62 -20.86 36.08
CA ALA A 382 10.92 -21.66 34.90
C ALA A 382 9.82 -22.71 34.64
N ALA A 383 9.33 -23.38 35.67
CA ALA A 383 8.23 -24.34 35.55
C ALA A 383 6.90 -23.67 35.16
N GLN A 384 6.62 -22.46 35.65
CA GLN A 384 5.47 -21.66 35.23
C GLN A 384 5.54 -21.33 33.75
N ASN A 385 6.68 -20.89 33.23
CA ASN A 385 6.87 -20.63 31.83
C ASN A 385 6.67 -21.87 30.95
N LEU A 386 7.07 -23.05 31.46
CA LEU A 386 6.85 -24.30 30.76
C LEU A 386 5.37 -24.73 30.79
N LEU A 387 4.70 -24.54 31.91
CA LEU A 387 3.27 -24.78 32.07
C LEU A 387 2.45 -23.87 31.14
N ASP A 388 2.75 -22.57 31.13
CA ASP A 388 2.07 -21.62 30.26
C ASP A 388 2.27 -21.96 28.77
N ALA A 389 3.48 -22.44 28.41
CA ALA A 389 3.74 -22.88 27.04
C ALA A 389 2.91 -24.13 26.67
N ALA A 390 2.84 -25.12 27.57
CA ALA A 390 2.03 -26.30 27.38
C ALA A 390 0.53 -26.00 27.34
N GLN A 391 0.06 -25.08 28.19
CA GLN A 391 -1.33 -24.61 28.19
C GLN A 391 -1.67 -23.92 26.89
N THR A 392 -0.83 -23.00 26.40
CA THR A 392 -1.03 -22.33 25.11
C THR A 392 -1.18 -23.34 23.97
N GLN A 393 -0.34 -24.39 23.92
CA GLN A 393 -0.46 -25.42 22.89
C GLN A 393 -1.75 -26.25 23.00
N TYR A 394 -2.22 -26.48 24.21
CA TYR A 394 -3.47 -27.20 24.44
C TYR A 394 -4.69 -26.34 24.05
N ASP A 395 -4.67 -25.05 24.38
CA ASP A 395 -5.73 -24.09 24.05
C ASP A 395 -5.87 -23.91 22.53
N LEU A 396 -4.76 -23.96 21.79
CA LEU A 396 -4.76 -23.91 20.32
C LEU A 396 -5.38 -25.16 19.65
N LEU A 397 -5.70 -26.22 20.40
CA LEU A 397 -6.40 -27.40 19.84
C LEU A 397 -7.90 -27.17 19.67
N GLU A 398 -8.48 -26.19 20.37
CA GLU A 398 -9.92 -25.84 20.36
C GLU A 398 -10.84 -27.08 20.46
N LEU A 399 -10.54 -27.95 21.42
CA LEU A 399 -11.21 -29.24 21.56
C LEU A 399 -12.63 -29.10 22.10
N GLU A 400 -13.59 -29.68 21.40
CA GLU A 400 -14.95 -29.81 21.91
C GLU A 400 -15.00 -30.75 23.12
N PRO A 401 -15.87 -30.47 24.12
CA PRO A 401 -15.99 -31.28 25.31
C PRO A 401 -16.37 -32.74 24.98
N GLY A 402 -15.50 -33.70 25.31
CA GLY A 402 -15.71 -35.10 25.07
C GLY A 402 -15.22 -35.61 23.71
N ALA A 403 -14.49 -34.82 22.95
CA ALA A 403 -13.88 -35.27 21.70
C ALA A 403 -12.88 -36.42 21.90
N THR A 404 -12.81 -37.34 20.98
CA THR A 404 -11.78 -38.40 20.97
C THR A 404 -10.48 -37.77 20.41
N LEU A 405 -9.44 -37.72 21.24
CA LEU A 405 -8.16 -37.12 20.89
C LEU A 405 -7.36 -38.00 19.93
N THR A 406 -6.72 -37.40 18.96
CA THR A 406 -5.67 -38.05 18.15
C THR A 406 -4.43 -38.34 19.00
N ASP A 407 -3.52 -39.19 18.54
CA ASP A 407 -2.26 -39.47 19.25
C ASP A 407 -1.45 -38.19 19.54
N GLN A 408 -1.45 -37.24 18.64
CA GLN A 408 -0.74 -35.95 18.77
C GLN A 408 -1.43 -35.06 19.81
N GLN A 409 -2.74 -34.91 19.74
CA GLN A 409 -3.51 -34.15 20.73
C GLN A 409 -3.37 -34.77 22.13
N GLN A 410 -3.36 -36.12 22.22
CA GLN A 410 -3.09 -36.83 23.47
C GLN A 410 -1.68 -36.56 24.00
N ALA A 411 -0.67 -36.44 23.12
CA ALA A 411 0.70 -36.08 23.53
C ALA A 411 0.76 -34.67 24.13
N ILE A 412 0.01 -33.71 23.57
CA ILE A 412 -0.08 -32.33 24.10
C ILE A 412 -0.79 -32.31 25.45
N ALA A 413 -1.92 -33.01 25.59
CA ALA A 413 -2.64 -33.13 26.87
C ALA A 413 -1.77 -33.78 27.95
N THR A 414 -0.98 -34.80 27.57
CA THR A 414 -0.03 -35.47 28.45
C THR A 414 1.09 -34.53 28.89
N ALA A 415 1.64 -33.77 27.93
CA ALA A 415 2.70 -32.79 28.20
C ALA A 415 2.20 -31.68 29.16
N LEU A 416 0.97 -31.20 28.98
CA LEU A 416 0.32 -30.25 29.91
C LEU A 416 0.17 -30.83 31.33
N THR A 417 -0.28 -32.09 31.43
CA THR A 417 -0.40 -32.78 32.71
C THR A 417 0.95 -32.91 33.41
N GLN A 418 2.01 -33.26 32.67
CA GLN A 418 3.37 -33.36 33.18
C GLN A 418 3.91 -32.00 33.64
N ALA A 419 3.69 -30.94 32.87
CA ALA A 419 4.09 -29.57 33.22
C ALA A 419 3.37 -29.09 34.47
N THR A 420 2.07 -29.36 34.60
CA THR A 420 1.27 -29.06 35.79
C THR A 420 1.84 -29.79 37.02
N THR A 421 2.16 -31.07 36.87
CA THR A 421 2.73 -31.88 37.95
C THR A 421 4.11 -31.35 38.38
N LEU A 422 4.97 -30.97 37.44
CA LEU A 422 6.28 -30.37 37.71
C LEU A 422 6.12 -29.05 38.49
N TYR A 423 5.23 -28.19 38.06
CA TYR A 423 4.95 -26.91 38.71
C TYR A 423 4.47 -27.14 40.17
N ASN A 424 3.50 -28.04 40.40
CA ASN A 424 2.98 -28.36 41.72
C ASN A 424 4.07 -28.95 42.63
N ASN A 425 4.94 -29.81 42.11
CA ASN A 425 6.07 -30.36 42.87
C ASN A 425 7.05 -29.29 43.28
N LEU A 426 7.31 -28.28 42.45
CA LEU A 426 8.16 -27.15 42.81
C LEU A 426 7.48 -26.16 43.76
N MET A 427 6.17 -25.98 43.66
CA MET A 427 5.40 -25.17 44.62
C MET A 427 5.41 -25.79 46.03
N SER A 428 5.48 -27.12 46.14
CA SER A 428 5.52 -27.85 47.44
C SER A 428 6.93 -28.17 47.90
N ALA A 429 7.97 -27.82 47.15
CA ALA A 429 9.36 -28.11 47.48
C ALA A 429 9.82 -27.25 48.67
N THR A 430 10.37 -27.90 49.70
CA THR A 430 10.90 -27.25 50.93
C THR A 430 12.37 -27.62 51.21
N THR A 431 12.92 -28.57 50.49
CA THR A 431 14.28 -29.05 50.66
C THR A 431 15.09 -29.00 49.36
N ALA A 432 16.41 -28.87 49.49
CA ALA A 432 17.34 -28.87 48.34
C ALA A 432 17.25 -30.16 47.52
N GLY A 433 17.01 -31.30 48.11
CA GLY A 433 16.85 -32.58 47.43
C GLY A 433 15.58 -32.67 46.58
N GLN A 434 14.46 -32.12 47.09
CA GLN A 434 13.20 -32.02 46.35
C GLN A 434 13.36 -31.07 45.14
N LEU A 435 14.00 -29.92 45.36
CA LEU A 435 14.29 -28.93 44.34
C LEU A 435 15.14 -29.55 43.22
N GLU A 436 16.27 -30.19 43.56
CA GLU A 436 17.17 -30.79 42.56
C GLU A 436 16.46 -31.91 41.78
N THR A 437 15.68 -32.76 42.43
CA THR A 437 14.94 -33.84 41.81
C THR A 437 13.90 -33.30 40.84
N ALA A 438 13.14 -32.27 41.22
CA ALA A 438 12.14 -31.66 40.34
C ALA A 438 12.78 -30.97 39.13
N ILE A 439 13.88 -30.24 39.29
CA ILE A 439 14.61 -29.60 38.20
C ILE A 439 15.17 -30.67 37.22
N ARG A 440 15.77 -31.75 37.75
CA ARG A 440 16.27 -32.84 36.91
C ARG A 440 15.15 -33.47 36.08
N ASN A 441 13.99 -33.79 36.70
CA ASN A 441 12.81 -34.28 35.98
C ASN A 441 12.32 -33.27 34.94
N GLY A 442 12.28 -31.98 35.27
CA GLY A 442 11.94 -30.91 34.32
C GLY A 442 12.86 -30.91 33.11
N ILE A 443 14.15 -31.11 33.27
CA ILE A 443 15.15 -31.10 32.21
C ILE A 443 15.10 -32.38 31.35
N THR A 444 14.97 -33.56 32.01
CA THR A 444 15.10 -34.86 31.31
C THR A 444 13.81 -35.31 30.66
N ASP A 445 12.67 -35.04 31.27
CA ASP A 445 11.40 -35.62 30.87
C ASP A 445 10.37 -34.56 30.43
N VAL A 446 10.07 -33.56 31.29
CA VAL A 446 8.91 -32.70 31.09
C VAL A 446 9.16 -31.67 29.98
N ALA A 447 10.23 -30.88 30.03
CA ALA A 447 10.48 -29.85 29.03
C ALA A 447 10.74 -30.45 27.63
N PRO A 448 11.49 -31.54 27.47
CA PRO A 448 11.60 -32.22 26.17
C PRO A 448 10.27 -32.74 25.63
N ALA A 449 9.38 -33.24 26.50
CA ALA A 449 8.05 -33.71 26.09
C ALA A 449 7.18 -32.54 25.60
N VAL A 450 7.16 -31.42 26.34
CA VAL A 450 6.43 -30.20 25.94
C VAL A 450 6.97 -29.66 24.61
N ILE A 451 8.28 -29.49 24.50
CA ILE A 451 8.90 -28.97 23.27
C ILE A 451 8.63 -29.88 22.08
N LYS A 452 8.74 -31.19 22.27
CA LYS A 452 8.49 -32.17 21.20
C LYS A 452 7.03 -32.12 20.75
N ALA A 453 6.07 -32.18 21.67
CA ALA A 453 4.64 -32.16 21.35
C ALA A 453 4.28 -30.83 20.63
N ALA A 454 4.77 -29.70 21.14
CA ALA A 454 4.56 -28.40 20.53
C ALA A 454 5.20 -28.28 19.13
N THR A 455 6.40 -28.85 18.94
CA THR A 455 7.08 -28.81 17.63
C THR A 455 6.36 -29.67 16.59
N GLU A 456 5.83 -30.82 16.96
CA GLU A 456 5.07 -31.67 16.04
C GLU A 456 3.75 -30.98 15.63
N GLN A 457 3.04 -30.36 16.57
CA GLN A 457 1.84 -29.59 16.30
C GLN A 457 2.13 -28.35 15.41
N ASN A 458 3.22 -27.66 15.69
CA ASN A 458 3.63 -26.50 14.89
C ASN A 458 3.90 -26.86 13.42
N LYS A 459 4.37 -28.07 13.13
CA LYS A 459 4.52 -28.55 11.75
C LYS A 459 3.19 -28.60 11.01
N ASP A 460 2.13 -29.05 11.68
CA ASP A 460 0.80 -29.13 11.06
C ASP A 460 0.26 -27.73 10.77
N TYR A 461 0.42 -26.78 11.70
CA TYR A 461 0.07 -25.38 11.46
C TYR A 461 0.90 -24.78 10.30
N GLN A 462 2.20 -25.09 10.22
CA GLN A 462 3.04 -24.64 9.13
C GLN A 462 2.61 -25.25 7.77
N ILE A 463 2.19 -26.50 7.76
CA ILE A 463 1.65 -27.17 6.55
C ILE A 463 0.36 -26.47 6.13
N GLU A 464 -0.53 -26.18 7.05
CA GLU A 464 -1.81 -25.51 6.76
C GLU A 464 -1.61 -24.10 6.24
N VAL A 465 -0.80 -23.28 6.91
CA VAL A 465 -0.44 -21.94 6.44
C VAL A 465 0.18 -21.99 5.04
N ASN A 466 1.11 -22.91 4.79
CA ASN A 466 1.73 -23.05 3.48
C ASN A 466 0.72 -23.54 2.42
N ARG A 467 -0.25 -24.37 2.79
CA ARG A 467 -1.33 -24.78 1.90
C ARG A 467 -2.15 -23.58 1.45
N ILE A 468 -2.59 -22.75 2.39
CA ILE A 468 -3.36 -21.53 2.11
C ILE A 468 -2.53 -20.54 1.28
N ARG A 469 -1.29 -20.28 1.68
CA ARG A 469 -0.40 -19.35 0.94
C ARG A 469 -0.11 -19.78 -0.50
N ASN A 470 -0.21 -21.06 -0.82
CA ASN A 470 -0.09 -21.53 -2.20
C ASN A 470 -1.35 -21.29 -3.05
N LEU A 471 -2.49 -21.01 -2.41
CA LEU A 471 -3.76 -20.73 -3.07
C LEU A 471 -4.01 -19.23 -3.27
N VAL A 472 -3.21 -18.36 -2.65
CA VAL A 472 -3.46 -16.93 -2.58
C VAL A 472 -2.26 -16.12 -3.01
N ILE A 473 -2.51 -14.88 -3.43
CA ILE A 473 -1.49 -13.85 -3.62
C ILE A 473 -1.81 -12.71 -2.65
N GLU A 474 -0.92 -12.48 -1.70
CA GLU A 474 -1.07 -11.43 -0.71
C GLU A 474 -0.43 -10.12 -1.20
N TYR A 475 -1.19 -9.04 -1.15
CA TYR A 475 -0.75 -7.69 -1.45
C TYR A 475 -0.80 -6.87 -0.17
N ASN A 476 0.36 -6.45 0.27
CA ASN A 476 0.47 -5.53 1.39
C ASN A 476 0.79 -4.14 0.81
N PRO A 477 -0.16 -3.18 0.82
CA PRO A 477 0.19 -1.80 0.56
C PRO A 477 1.08 -1.41 1.74
N SER A 478 2.38 -1.32 1.52
CA SER A 478 3.29 -0.93 2.59
C SER A 478 2.80 0.40 3.18
N ASN A 479 2.73 0.46 4.52
CA ASN A 479 2.51 1.72 5.25
C ASN A 479 3.68 2.70 5.04
N GLU A 480 4.74 2.25 4.37
CA GLU A 480 5.89 3.06 3.99
C GLU A 480 5.61 3.71 2.65
N ASP A 481 5.99 4.96 2.53
CA ASP A 481 5.92 5.73 1.31
C ASP A 481 6.65 5.00 0.19
N GLN A 482 5.89 4.56 -0.84
CA GLN A 482 6.45 3.93 -2.03
C GLN A 482 7.03 5.00 -2.96
N ASP A 483 7.92 5.81 -2.41
CA ASP A 483 8.53 6.94 -3.10
C ASP A 483 9.57 6.49 -4.10
N ILE A 484 9.43 6.91 -5.35
CA ILE A 484 10.38 6.67 -6.43
C ILE A 484 11.34 7.85 -6.51
N TYR A 485 12.63 7.60 -6.30
CA TYR A 485 13.67 8.61 -6.32
C TYR A 485 14.60 8.46 -7.51
N TYR A 486 14.84 9.55 -8.22
CA TYR A 486 15.87 9.65 -9.24
C TYR A 486 17.13 10.30 -8.67
N ASN A 487 18.29 9.71 -8.97
CA ASN A 487 19.57 10.30 -8.66
C ASN A 487 19.89 11.40 -9.68
N VAL A 488 19.80 12.66 -9.28
CA VAL A 488 19.98 13.82 -10.15
C VAL A 488 21.25 14.63 -9.81
N GLY A 489 22.14 14.06 -9.01
CA GLY A 489 23.42 14.69 -8.64
C GLY A 489 24.15 13.88 -7.59
N TYR A 490 25.37 14.32 -7.26
CA TYR A 490 26.14 13.67 -6.20
C TYR A 490 25.44 13.85 -4.84
N ASN A 491 25.00 12.74 -4.23
CA ASN A 491 24.17 12.71 -3.01
C ASN A 491 22.88 13.56 -3.11
N GLN A 492 22.30 13.64 -4.30
CA GLN A 492 21.05 14.37 -4.53
C GLN A 492 20.06 13.50 -5.26
N THR A 493 18.93 13.32 -4.62
CA THR A 493 17.78 12.60 -5.16
C THR A 493 16.58 13.52 -5.27
N ILE A 494 15.69 13.23 -6.19
CA ILE A 494 14.39 13.88 -6.32
C ILE A 494 13.32 12.79 -6.39
N GLN A 495 12.26 12.96 -5.61
CA GLN A 495 11.07 12.14 -5.72
C GLN A 495 10.29 12.56 -6.96
N VAL A 496 9.86 11.59 -7.78
CA VAL A 496 9.18 11.86 -9.05
C VAL A 496 7.71 11.48 -9.03
N ASN A 497 7.31 10.53 -8.18
CA ASN A 497 5.93 10.04 -8.14
C ASN A 497 5.07 10.80 -7.12
N THR A 498 3.78 10.84 -7.42
CA THR A 498 2.67 11.20 -6.52
C THR A 498 1.88 9.91 -6.28
N HIS A 499 1.43 9.68 -5.06
CA HIS A 499 0.68 8.46 -4.75
C HIS A 499 -0.78 8.59 -5.15
N ALA A 500 -1.38 7.49 -5.61
CA ALA A 500 -2.80 7.46 -5.95
C ALA A 500 -3.70 7.93 -4.80
N ARG A 501 -3.38 7.55 -3.56
CA ARG A 501 -4.13 7.93 -2.35
C ARG A 501 -4.20 9.43 -2.08
N GLU A 502 -3.24 10.21 -2.60
CA GLU A 502 -3.23 11.66 -2.44
C GLU A 502 -4.29 12.37 -3.29
N VAL A 503 -4.83 11.68 -4.30
CA VAL A 503 -5.66 12.29 -5.34
C VAL A 503 -6.93 11.50 -5.63
N PHE A 504 -6.80 10.17 -5.80
CA PHE A 504 -7.91 9.29 -6.19
C PHE A 504 -8.49 8.63 -4.94
N THR A 505 -9.68 9.06 -4.53
CA THR A 505 -10.45 8.48 -3.43
C THR A 505 -11.61 7.64 -3.97
N HIS A 506 -11.98 6.58 -3.25
CA HIS A 506 -13.19 5.80 -3.54
C HIS A 506 -14.46 6.62 -3.37
N ASP A 507 -14.43 7.66 -2.52
CA ASP A 507 -15.59 8.46 -2.17
C ASP A 507 -16.26 9.14 -3.35
N VAL A 508 -15.51 9.52 -4.40
CA VAL A 508 -16.08 10.17 -5.58
C VAL A 508 -17.08 9.25 -6.28
N GLN A 509 -16.79 7.96 -6.43
CA GLN A 509 -17.73 6.98 -6.98
C GLN A 509 -18.87 6.71 -6.01
N ARG A 510 -18.53 6.50 -4.75
CA ARG A 510 -19.52 6.20 -3.69
C ARG A 510 -20.52 7.34 -3.49
N ASP A 511 -20.11 8.59 -3.69
CA ASP A 511 -21.00 9.74 -3.64
C ASP A 511 -21.98 9.76 -4.83
N ILE A 512 -21.56 9.27 -6.00
CA ILE A 512 -22.45 9.08 -7.16
C ILE A 512 -23.47 7.98 -6.89
N ASP A 513 -23.06 6.87 -6.28
CA ASP A 513 -23.97 5.78 -5.92
C ASP A 513 -25.07 6.27 -4.94
N ASP A 514 -24.70 7.12 -3.99
CA ASP A 514 -25.68 7.76 -3.09
C ASP A 514 -26.73 8.58 -3.85
N PHE A 515 -26.33 9.35 -4.86
CA PHE A 515 -27.30 10.11 -5.66
C PHE A 515 -28.25 9.18 -6.40
N GLU A 516 -27.80 8.01 -6.86
CA GLU A 516 -28.70 7.02 -7.48
C GLU A 516 -29.78 6.55 -6.51
N ILE A 517 -29.41 6.26 -5.26
CA ILE A 517 -30.36 5.83 -4.23
C ILE A 517 -31.43 6.91 -4.01
N TYR A 518 -31.02 8.17 -3.81
CA TYR A 518 -31.94 9.26 -3.59
C TYR A 518 -32.83 9.57 -4.81
N LEU A 519 -32.27 9.52 -6.02
CA LEU A 519 -33.06 9.75 -7.24
C LEU A 519 -34.04 8.61 -7.50
N LYS A 520 -33.68 7.36 -7.17
CA LYS A 520 -34.61 6.23 -7.25
C LYS A 520 -35.80 6.45 -6.32
N GLN A 521 -35.56 6.82 -5.05
CA GLN A 521 -36.65 7.14 -4.10
C GLN A 521 -37.53 8.26 -4.62
N LEU A 522 -36.98 9.30 -5.25
CA LEU A 522 -37.70 10.39 -5.86
C LEU A 522 -38.60 9.91 -7.00
N LEU A 523 -38.08 9.08 -7.89
CA LEU A 523 -38.82 8.51 -9.00
C LEU A 523 -39.99 7.64 -8.52
N ASP A 524 -39.73 6.76 -7.54
CA ASP A 524 -40.72 5.83 -7.00
C ASP A 524 -41.92 6.58 -6.40
N VAL A 525 -41.67 7.65 -5.62
CA VAL A 525 -42.75 8.44 -5.04
C VAL A 525 -43.49 9.28 -6.09
N GLU A 526 -42.81 9.89 -7.07
CA GLU A 526 -43.45 10.64 -8.15
C GLU A 526 -44.32 9.73 -9.04
N THR A 527 -43.83 8.51 -9.32
CA THR A 527 -44.59 7.50 -10.07
C THR A 527 -45.85 7.09 -9.30
N LYS A 528 -45.70 6.79 -7.99
CA LYS A 528 -46.84 6.40 -7.16
C LYS A 528 -47.92 7.50 -7.07
N ILE A 529 -47.50 8.77 -6.96
CA ILE A 529 -48.45 9.89 -7.00
C ILE A 529 -49.23 9.92 -8.32
N SER A 530 -48.53 9.78 -9.45
CA SER A 530 -49.16 9.76 -10.77
C SER A 530 -50.15 8.60 -10.95
N ASP A 531 -49.81 7.43 -10.42
CA ASP A 531 -50.66 6.25 -10.45
C ASP A 531 -51.91 6.43 -9.59
N LEU A 532 -51.77 6.97 -8.37
CA LEU A 532 -52.86 7.28 -7.47
C LEU A 532 -53.80 8.35 -8.04
N GLU A 533 -53.27 9.42 -8.64
CA GLU A 533 -54.07 10.43 -9.33
C GLU A 533 -54.84 9.85 -10.51
N THR A 534 -54.23 8.92 -11.25
CA THR A 534 -54.90 8.25 -12.36
C THR A 534 -55.97 7.28 -11.87
N GLU A 535 -55.77 6.63 -10.74
CA GLU A 535 -56.75 5.78 -10.11
C GLU A 535 -57.92 6.59 -9.54
N GLN A 536 -57.63 7.71 -8.84
CA GLN A 536 -58.63 8.59 -8.26
C GLN A 536 -59.65 9.09 -9.30
N LYS A 537 -59.20 9.43 -10.51
CA LYS A 537 -60.05 9.86 -11.63
C LYS A 537 -61.10 8.85 -12.09
N LYS A 538 -60.99 7.57 -11.65
CA LYS A 538 -61.98 6.51 -11.94
C LYS A 538 -63.20 6.54 -11.01
N TYR A 539 -63.14 7.28 -9.92
CA TYR A 539 -64.16 7.35 -8.89
C TYR A 539 -64.85 8.71 -8.88
N GLU A 540 -66.14 8.76 -8.45
CA GLU A 540 -66.86 10.00 -8.28
C GLU A 540 -66.27 10.80 -7.12
N GLU A 541 -66.23 12.13 -7.27
CA GLU A 541 -65.86 13.06 -6.21
C GLU A 541 -66.77 12.81 -4.96
N ASP A 542 -66.17 12.84 -3.76
CA ASP A 542 -66.74 12.55 -2.46
C ASP A 542 -67.17 11.09 -2.20
N SER A 543 -66.85 10.13 -3.09
CA SER A 543 -66.98 8.70 -2.74
C SER A 543 -65.95 8.28 -1.68
N ASN A 544 -66.27 7.28 -0.86
CA ASN A 544 -65.34 6.79 0.15
C ASN A 544 -63.98 6.40 -0.47
N LYS A 545 -64.00 5.76 -1.64
CA LYS A 545 -62.76 5.35 -2.32
C LYS A 545 -61.96 6.55 -2.87
N TYR A 546 -62.66 7.60 -3.36
CA TYR A 546 -61.99 8.83 -3.77
C TYR A 546 -61.28 9.50 -2.59
N ASN A 547 -61.94 9.58 -1.42
CA ASN A 547 -61.34 10.15 -0.23
C ASN A 547 -60.20 9.32 0.33
N GLU A 548 -60.25 7.99 0.30
CA GLU A 548 -59.14 7.10 0.66
C GLU A 548 -57.92 7.37 -0.21
N ILE A 549 -58.09 7.40 -1.55
CA ILE A 549 -57.01 7.68 -2.48
C ILE A 549 -56.49 9.09 -2.26
N GLN A 550 -57.33 10.07 -1.92
CA GLN A 550 -56.90 11.43 -1.60
C GLN A 550 -55.99 11.46 -0.35
N LEU A 551 -56.27 10.65 0.68
CA LEU A 551 -55.38 10.51 1.84
C LEU A 551 -54.05 9.87 1.45
N GLN A 552 -54.06 8.86 0.59
CA GLN A 552 -52.83 8.23 0.05
C GLN A 552 -52.00 9.25 -0.77
N ILE A 553 -52.63 10.06 -1.61
CA ILE A 553 -51.96 11.15 -2.35
C ILE A 553 -51.37 12.20 -1.39
N ASN A 554 -52.05 12.55 -0.32
CA ASN A 554 -51.54 13.49 0.67
C ASN A 554 -50.29 12.93 1.38
N ALA A 555 -50.32 11.65 1.77
CA ALA A 555 -49.18 10.96 2.35
C ALA A 555 -47.97 10.90 1.38
N ALA A 556 -48.24 10.54 0.12
CA ALA A 556 -47.18 10.50 -0.92
C ALA A 556 -46.60 11.90 -1.19
N ASN A 557 -47.40 12.96 -1.20
CA ASN A 557 -46.92 14.34 -1.36
C ASN A 557 -46.06 14.80 -0.15
N LYS A 558 -46.40 14.37 1.05
CA LYS A 558 -45.58 14.61 2.24
C LYS A 558 -44.23 13.89 2.13
N ALA A 559 -44.22 12.62 1.70
CA ALA A 559 -43.01 11.84 1.42
C ALA A 559 -42.17 12.53 0.34
N LEU A 560 -42.78 12.98 -0.76
CA LEU A 560 -42.12 13.73 -1.82
C LEU A 560 -41.38 14.95 -1.29
N THR A 561 -42.01 15.68 -0.35
CA THR A 561 -41.39 16.86 0.27
C THR A 561 -40.15 16.48 1.05
N TYR A 562 -40.19 15.43 1.85
CA TYR A 562 -39.03 14.95 2.60
C TYR A 562 -37.93 14.45 1.68
N ILE A 563 -38.27 13.64 0.67
CA ILE A 563 -37.29 13.09 -0.28
C ILE A 563 -36.61 14.23 -1.06
N ARG A 564 -37.36 15.23 -1.52
CA ARG A 564 -36.75 16.39 -2.21
C ARG A 564 -35.83 17.20 -1.30
N ASP A 565 -36.19 17.40 -0.05
CA ASP A 565 -35.33 18.05 0.93
C ASP A 565 -34.07 17.21 1.21
N ASN A 566 -34.18 15.88 1.25
CA ASN A 566 -33.04 14.97 1.42
C ASN A 566 -32.09 15.01 0.20
N VAL A 567 -32.62 14.95 -1.03
CA VAL A 567 -31.87 15.12 -2.28
C VAL A 567 -31.13 16.45 -2.30
N GLN A 568 -31.80 17.55 -1.97
CA GLN A 568 -31.17 18.86 -1.93
C GLN A 568 -30.01 18.89 -0.91
N LYS A 569 -30.25 18.45 0.32
CA LYS A 569 -29.21 18.40 1.37
C LYS A 569 -28.01 17.55 0.95
N LYS A 570 -28.27 16.44 0.25
CA LYS A 570 -27.19 15.59 -0.25
C LYS A 570 -26.31 16.35 -1.25
N PHE A 571 -26.91 17.09 -2.22
CA PHE A 571 -26.13 17.92 -3.15
C PHE A 571 -25.41 19.07 -2.44
N GLU A 572 -26.04 19.72 -1.46
CA GLU A 572 -25.40 20.78 -0.65
C GLU A 572 -24.17 20.25 0.12
N ASN A 573 -24.28 19.08 0.75
CA ASN A 573 -23.17 18.44 1.44
C ASN A 573 -22.06 18.05 0.47
N GLN A 574 -22.43 17.60 -0.73
CA GLN A 574 -21.48 17.19 -1.76
C GLN A 574 -20.62 18.34 -2.29
N ILE A 575 -21.14 19.56 -2.32
CA ILE A 575 -20.38 20.77 -2.68
C ILE A 575 -19.14 20.91 -1.77
N SER A 576 -19.33 20.73 -0.46
CA SER A 576 -18.23 20.81 0.51
C SER A 576 -17.20 19.68 0.34
N LYS A 577 -17.68 18.47 0.02
CA LYS A 577 -16.78 17.32 -0.24
C LYS A 577 -15.96 17.53 -1.51
N TYR A 578 -16.57 17.93 -2.62
CA TYR A 578 -15.81 18.21 -3.84
C TYR A 578 -14.82 19.36 -3.65
N GLN A 579 -15.14 20.35 -2.82
CA GLN A 579 -14.16 21.38 -2.46
C GLN A 579 -12.95 20.78 -1.75
N SER A 580 -13.17 19.85 -0.81
CA SER A 580 -12.06 19.14 -0.14
C SER A 580 -11.22 18.34 -1.13
N TYR A 581 -11.82 17.60 -2.04
CA TYR A 581 -11.09 16.83 -3.06
C TYR A 581 -10.28 17.73 -4.00
N ILE A 582 -10.80 18.92 -4.34
CA ILE A 582 -10.08 19.93 -5.11
C ILE A 582 -8.87 20.46 -4.30
N ASP A 583 -9.04 20.72 -3.02
CA ASP A 583 -7.96 21.22 -2.16
C ASP A 583 -6.85 20.18 -2.01
N ASP A 584 -7.17 18.90 -1.82
CA ASP A 584 -6.21 17.80 -1.78
C ASP A 584 -5.45 17.66 -3.12
N THR A 585 -6.18 17.75 -4.24
CA THR A 585 -5.56 17.75 -5.58
C THR A 585 -4.63 18.95 -5.76
N ASN A 586 -5.01 20.14 -5.29
CA ASN A 586 -4.16 21.34 -5.36
C ASN A 586 -2.88 21.21 -4.51
N ILE A 587 -2.94 20.50 -3.38
CA ILE A 587 -1.76 20.15 -2.58
C ILE A 587 -0.83 19.26 -3.39
N ALA A 588 -1.35 18.23 -4.05
CA ALA A 588 -0.57 17.34 -4.91
C ALA A 588 0.06 18.10 -6.09
N VAL A 589 -0.70 18.98 -6.77
CA VAL A 589 -0.20 19.89 -7.85
C VAL A 589 0.95 20.76 -7.34
N THR A 590 0.77 21.38 -6.17
CA THR A 590 1.79 22.25 -5.57
C THR A 590 3.07 21.49 -5.23
N ASN A 591 2.93 20.29 -4.65
CA ASN A 591 4.05 19.41 -4.33
C ASN A 591 4.80 18.99 -5.61
N ASN A 592 4.08 18.58 -6.63
CA ASN A 592 4.65 18.20 -7.92
C ASN A 592 5.36 19.39 -8.60
N GLY A 593 4.75 20.58 -8.62
CA GLY A 593 5.35 21.80 -9.14
C GLY A 593 6.62 22.25 -8.39
N THR A 594 6.65 22.05 -7.08
CA THR A 594 7.85 22.30 -6.26
C THR A 594 8.98 21.33 -6.61
N ARG A 595 8.67 20.06 -6.85
CA ARG A 595 9.65 19.04 -7.32
C ARG A 595 10.19 19.43 -8.71
N GLY A 596 9.34 19.86 -9.66
CA GLY A 596 9.73 20.34 -10.97
C GLY A 596 10.67 21.53 -10.89
N SER A 597 10.30 22.57 -10.12
CA SER A 597 11.14 23.76 -9.93
C SER A 597 12.51 23.43 -9.30
N ARG A 598 12.55 22.50 -8.37
CA ARG A 598 13.81 22.01 -7.77
C ARG A 598 14.67 21.28 -8.81
N LEU A 599 14.05 20.47 -9.70
CA LEU A 599 14.74 19.77 -10.76
C LEU A 599 15.35 20.72 -11.77
N ASP A 600 14.65 21.80 -12.15
CA ASP A 600 15.15 22.85 -13.03
C ASP A 600 16.41 23.53 -12.49
N LEU A 601 16.40 23.85 -11.18
CA LEU A 601 17.58 24.42 -10.51
C LEU A 601 18.76 23.45 -10.52
N ILE A 602 18.49 22.14 -10.29
CA ILE A 602 19.52 21.10 -10.34
C ILE A 602 20.06 20.95 -11.76
N SER A 603 19.20 20.90 -12.77
CA SER A 603 19.57 20.77 -14.19
C SER A 603 20.43 21.95 -14.65
N SER A 604 20.07 23.18 -14.29
CA SER A 604 20.86 24.38 -14.57
C SER A 604 22.26 24.33 -13.93
N ARG A 605 22.36 23.84 -12.70
CA ARG A 605 23.64 23.63 -12.02
C ARG A 605 24.46 22.52 -12.68
N LEU A 606 23.87 21.40 -13.06
CA LEU A 606 24.53 20.30 -13.75
C LEU A 606 25.09 20.76 -15.11
N MET A 607 24.33 21.57 -15.84
CA MET A 607 24.79 22.16 -17.11
C MET A 607 26.06 22.98 -16.90
N ASN A 608 26.08 23.85 -15.88
CA ASN A 608 27.27 24.66 -15.54
C ASN A 608 28.44 23.79 -15.08
N GLN A 609 28.20 22.78 -14.24
CA GLN A 609 29.24 21.83 -13.82
C GLN A 609 29.81 21.05 -14.99
N ARG A 610 28.93 20.60 -15.92
CA ARG A 610 29.34 19.90 -17.14
C ARG A 610 30.29 20.78 -17.98
N ALA A 611 29.92 22.03 -18.22
CA ALA A 611 30.77 22.98 -18.95
C ALA A 611 32.13 23.16 -18.25
N THR A 612 32.12 23.43 -16.95
CA THR A 612 33.35 23.57 -16.15
C THR A 612 34.23 22.30 -16.20
N PHE A 613 33.66 21.12 -16.05
CA PHE A 613 34.45 19.88 -16.08
C PHE A 613 34.98 19.58 -17.48
N LYS A 614 34.24 19.89 -18.56
CA LYS A 614 34.72 19.78 -19.93
C LYS A 614 35.87 20.73 -20.19
N ASP A 615 35.77 21.99 -19.73
CA ASP A 615 36.87 22.98 -19.84
C ASP A 615 38.11 22.52 -19.07
N LEU A 616 37.94 22.01 -17.83
CA LEU A 616 39.02 21.46 -17.04
C LEU A 616 39.66 20.24 -17.69
N GLN A 617 38.84 19.39 -18.31
CA GLN A 617 39.30 18.21 -19.05
C GLN A 617 40.11 18.63 -20.25
N SER A 618 39.59 19.56 -21.08
CA SER A 618 40.29 20.10 -22.25
C SER A 618 41.60 20.76 -21.86
N ASN A 619 41.59 21.63 -20.85
CA ASN A 619 42.81 22.26 -20.35
C ASN A 619 43.86 21.25 -19.83
N ASN A 620 43.45 20.10 -19.29
CA ASN A 620 44.33 19.07 -18.79
C ASN A 620 44.85 18.12 -19.90
N GLU A 621 43.98 17.75 -20.85
CA GLU A 621 44.25 16.72 -21.85
C GLU A 621 44.66 17.25 -23.20
N ASP A 622 44.06 18.36 -23.66
CA ASP A 622 44.29 18.89 -24.99
C ASP A 622 45.56 19.68 -25.08
N VAL A 623 46.19 19.61 -26.22
CA VAL A 623 47.46 20.32 -26.50
C VAL A 623 47.17 21.64 -27.19
N ASP A 624 47.97 22.67 -26.86
CA ASP A 624 47.98 23.90 -27.66
C ASP A 624 48.62 23.61 -29.02
N MET A 625 47.81 23.51 -30.04
CA MET A 625 48.23 23.19 -31.40
C MET A 625 49.21 24.23 -31.96
N SER A 626 49.09 25.48 -31.57
CA SER A 626 49.98 26.56 -32.01
C SER A 626 51.39 26.35 -31.41
N GLU A 627 51.44 26.08 -30.09
CA GLU A 627 52.69 25.83 -29.39
C GLU A 627 53.37 24.53 -29.87
N VAL A 628 52.62 23.44 -29.99
CA VAL A 628 53.17 22.14 -30.48
C VAL A 628 53.65 22.24 -31.91
N THR A 629 52.98 23.00 -32.79
CA THR A 629 53.42 23.22 -34.17
C THR A 629 54.78 23.94 -34.20
N VAL A 630 54.93 24.98 -33.39
CA VAL A 630 56.23 25.69 -33.26
C VAL A 630 57.32 24.80 -32.68
N GLN A 631 57.00 24.04 -31.63
CA GLN A 631 57.92 23.10 -31.00
C GLN A 631 58.31 21.99 -31.95
N LEU A 632 57.38 21.45 -32.73
CA LEU A 632 57.65 20.39 -33.73
C LEU A 632 58.59 20.92 -34.82
N LYS A 633 58.32 22.10 -35.37
CA LYS A 633 59.20 22.73 -36.35
C LYS A 633 60.61 22.99 -35.78
N SER A 634 60.67 23.44 -34.54
CA SER A 634 61.98 23.62 -33.87
C SER A 634 62.70 22.28 -33.66
N ALA A 635 61.98 21.22 -33.30
CA ALA A 635 62.52 19.87 -33.13
C ALA A 635 63.00 19.29 -34.46
N GLU A 636 62.25 19.43 -35.56
CA GLU A 636 62.65 19.05 -36.92
C GLU A 636 63.96 19.74 -37.33
N LEU A 637 64.00 21.09 -37.19
CA LEU A 637 65.21 21.85 -37.50
C LEU A 637 66.41 21.45 -36.62
N THR A 638 66.19 21.17 -35.34
CA THR A 638 67.22 20.70 -34.42
C THR A 638 67.74 19.31 -34.79
N TYR A 639 66.82 18.44 -35.21
CA TYR A 639 67.14 17.11 -35.69
C TYR A 639 67.99 17.17 -36.99
N GLU A 640 67.58 17.98 -37.98
CA GLU A 640 68.33 18.19 -39.24
C GLU A 640 69.73 18.79 -38.94
N ALA A 641 69.79 19.83 -38.06
CA ALA A 641 71.06 20.44 -37.66
C ALA A 641 71.96 19.42 -36.92
N SER A 642 71.40 18.55 -36.10
CA SER A 642 72.14 17.47 -35.42
C SER A 642 72.70 16.45 -36.39
N LEU A 643 71.93 16.09 -37.44
CA LEU A 643 72.41 15.22 -38.52
C LEU A 643 73.55 15.82 -39.29
N MET A 644 73.45 17.12 -39.68
CA MET A 644 74.49 17.87 -40.39
C MET A 644 75.76 18.02 -39.51
N ALA A 645 75.60 18.33 -38.23
CA ALA A 645 76.74 18.43 -37.31
C ALA A 645 77.45 17.06 -37.12
N THR A 646 76.70 16.00 -37.02
CA THR A 646 77.25 14.61 -36.89
C THR A 646 77.92 14.17 -38.17
N SER A 647 77.41 14.48 -39.35
CA SER A 647 78.02 14.24 -40.61
C SER A 647 79.36 14.94 -40.72
N LYS A 648 79.49 16.21 -40.30
CA LYS A 648 80.72 16.96 -40.23
C LYS A 648 81.75 16.31 -39.27
N ILE A 649 81.32 15.89 -38.07
CA ILE A 649 82.14 15.24 -37.09
C ILE A 649 82.66 13.89 -37.61
N MET A 650 81.85 13.15 -38.36
CA MET A 650 82.19 11.89 -38.98
C MET A 650 83.12 12.05 -40.19
N GLN A 651 83.08 13.16 -40.90
CA GLN A 651 83.90 13.51 -42.02
C GLN A 651 85.32 13.99 -41.64
N THR A 652 85.54 14.40 -40.38
CA THR A 652 86.87 14.67 -39.88
C THR A 652 87.67 13.37 -39.74
N ASN A 653 88.12 12.89 -40.86
CA ASN A 653 89.03 11.74 -41.01
C ASN A 653 90.48 12.21 -41.01
N LEU A 654 91.35 11.32 -40.61
CA LEU A 654 92.80 11.48 -40.49
C LEU A 654 93.46 12.08 -41.75
N MET A 655 92.73 12.21 -42.86
CA MET A 655 93.27 12.73 -44.15
C MET A 655 93.42 14.28 -44.18
N ASN A 656 92.87 15.01 -43.20
CA ASN A 656 93.07 16.49 -43.09
C ASN A 656 94.26 16.85 -42.20
N TYR A 657 95.01 15.83 -41.70
CA TYR A 657 96.20 16.02 -40.86
C TYR A 657 97.46 15.40 -41.44
N ILE A 658 97.47 15.06 -42.70
CA ILE A 658 98.68 14.67 -43.45
C ILE A 658 99.00 15.73 -44.47
#